data_f229c102cf368dc4e0cde13eadf75875
#
_entry.id   f229c102cf368dc4e0cde13eadf75875
#
_cell.length_a   1.000
_cell.length_b   1.000
_cell.length_c   1.000
_cell.angle_alpha   90.00
_cell.angle_beta   90.00
_cell.angle_gamma   90.00
#
_symmetry.space_group_name_H-M   'P 1'
#
loop_
_entity.id
_entity.type
_entity.pdbx_description
1 polymer ?
#
loop_
_entity_poly.entity_id
_entity_poly.type
_entity_poly.pdbx_seq_one_letter_code
_entity_poly.pdbx_strand_id
1 'polypeptide(L)'
;MSFPRAKPISDLYETVAGYDLVVVPDAPLASALNRRLDTPHLGPFAITPRRLAAGRREEAEDRIAFLELIQHEDFDWKRGAYAIGNMLQCWEHRGRVDAILDYDAYVDDATRRAVEHIADLTTTSKRLTDYRISGDRDVAVVGDDQLTQLERSILPPTYDTYSPFSDDEFDCPPFHVFDSPTAIVDTVVDAVTEANADDVAVVLDQGSEFSALVESALEAANIPFYGGPGFVDDPDHRTFVQLLRTAHGGTDTRISECRPLLARLGISLGIEHDAKRLYELDDAAVEWFVSFCESIETRTFAEALAAFERRVGRRLDGFAEELETLGIAETRATERAVDQLVFYLQTYEVPVDRENDGVLLADAKSAAYVGRPVVFYLGLDEDWTHSAPRRPWVDRDAQYTRNIQQFQLLLQSGATQYYLVQDSKGGSPVTPCLYFSELFDEEFDRFSDLDSHVHTPQFDRRGEGFERESVDVTPTEVTTISQSSLSTYVNCPRDHLFGRLVEGPDTDYFKEGNLFHDFVEFYVTHPDFVDEAVVDSVVEYMLAETRPFVRSVDEATRRTKYRAGVETIVAFFEANTPSDDAFLTPASGWGENVFADRFDRPVDSPLTERWFENDDLGLKGKIDLVHAPTRLVDHKSGSRKSASTVVTNAAIEPPSESPNFQALLYLTHWRSQYPDRPLEFTFFHFLETLDDVVAGEVDLDDTLTPVSYSPVPFDAHVRSETFFDELIEEGANKCQKTLSQVDYDTYAAAFDDASVPDTSDSDELIESPFGQGFVERMKASVGDYKYVTQGCEQAMRQMARVRGRAFFEDDLDAFEAFVDERLDELNQRRAGMERFPVDGLGGEPNYRYVDNRDLLLEGD
;
A
#
# COMPACT_ATOMS: atom_id res chain seq x y z
N MET A 1 26.08 15.07 20.93
CA MET A 1 25.71 15.76 19.65
C MET A 1 25.66 17.26 19.90
N SER A 2 26.56 18.01 19.32
CA SER A 2 26.60 19.46 19.54
C SER A 2 26.94 20.20 18.23
N PHE A 3 26.41 21.38 18.09
CA PHE A 3 26.67 22.32 16.99
C PHE A 3 26.56 23.77 17.52
N PRO A 4 27.00 24.79 16.74
CA PRO A 4 27.00 26.17 17.23
C PRO A 4 25.65 26.60 17.79
N ARG A 5 25.69 27.19 19.00
CA ARG A 5 24.47 27.64 19.71
C ARG A 5 23.93 28.93 19.10
N ALA A 6 22.62 28.96 18.86
CA ALA A 6 21.91 30.18 18.54
C ALA A 6 22.01 31.18 19.73
N LYS A 7 22.32 32.43 19.47
CA LYS A 7 22.35 33.46 20.51
C LYS A 7 20.93 33.65 21.09
N PRO A 8 20.78 33.70 22.42
CA PRO A 8 19.55 34.15 23.04
C PRO A 8 19.07 35.47 22.49
N ILE A 9 17.78 35.65 22.33
CA ILE A 9 17.22 36.95 21.83
C ILE A 9 17.64 38.12 22.70
N SER A 10 17.82 37.92 24.02
CA SER A 10 18.37 38.95 24.93
C SER A 10 19.74 39.41 24.50
N ASP A 11 20.64 38.50 24.18
CA ASP A 11 22.03 38.75 23.85
C ASP A 11 22.17 39.37 22.47
N LEU A 12 21.36 38.89 21.52
CA LEU A 12 21.23 39.53 20.19
C LEU A 12 20.72 40.97 20.32
N TYR A 13 19.69 41.19 21.15
CA TYR A 13 19.17 42.54 21.39
C TYR A 13 20.20 43.46 22.01
N GLU A 14 20.89 43.02 23.07
CA GLU A 14 21.98 43.83 23.69
C GLU A 14 23.08 44.21 22.69
N THR A 15 23.39 43.28 21.76
CA THR A 15 24.41 43.49 20.73
C THR A 15 23.99 44.59 19.71
N VAL A 16 22.70 44.65 19.38
CA VAL A 16 22.18 45.51 18.31
C VAL A 16 21.37 46.72 18.80
N ALA A 17 21.17 46.87 20.10
CA ALA A 17 20.29 47.91 20.70
C ALA A 17 20.71 49.33 20.42
N GLY A 18 21.99 49.56 19.99
CA GLY A 18 22.51 50.87 19.67
C GLY A 18 22.24 51.38 18.26
N TYR A 19 21.70 50.54 17.38
CA TYR A 19 21.46 50.85 15.96
C TYR A 19 20.09 51.49 15.73
N ASP A 20 20.01 52.31 14.68
CA ASP A 20 18.75 52.93 14.26
C ASP A 20 17.81 51.94 13.58
N LEU A 21 18.36 50.86 13.02
CA LEU A 21 17.62 49.83 12.29
C LEU A 21 18.38 48.50 12.31
N VAL A 22 17.68 47.45 12.63
CA VAL A 22 18.18 46.07 12.57
C VAL A 22 17.46 45.32 11.47
N VAL A 23 18.21 44.85 10.47
CA VAL A 23 17.70 44.01 9.38
C VAL A 23 17.95 42.56 9.73
N VAL A 24 16.89 41.73 9.65
CA VAL A 24 16.93 40.29 9.95
C VAL A 24 16.26 39.51 8.82
N PRO A 25 16.65 38.26 8.59
CA PRO A 25 16.09 37.45 7.50
C PRO A 25 14.65 36.97 7.75
N ASP A 26 14.22 36.93 9.00
CA ASP A 26 13.00 36.24 9.41
C ASP A 26 12.06 37.15 10.24
N ALA A 27 10.76 37.13 9.93
CA ALA A 27 9.76 37.99 10.57
C ALA A 27 9.49 37.64 12.04
N PRO A 28 9.37 36.38 12.48
CA PRO A 28 9.35 36.03 13.88
C PRO A 28 10.57 36.46 14.67
N LEU A 29 11.78 36.40 14.10
CA LEU A 29 13.00 36.91 14.72
C LEU A 29 12.94 38.44 14.90
N ALA A 30 12.47 39.17 13.88
CA ALA A 30 12.23 40.61 13.97
C ALA A 30 11.23 40.93 15.11
N SER A 31 10.16 40.19 15.19
CA SER A 31 9.13 40.36 16.23
C SER A 31 9.67 40.06 17.63
N ALA A 32 10.52 39.02 17.76
CA ALA A 32 11.17 38.71 19.04
C ALA A 32 12.10 39.83 19.53
N LEU A 33 12.90 40.41 18.63
CA LEU A 33 13.75 41.56 18.95
C LEU A 33 12.93 42.81 19.30
N ASN A 34 11.86 43.08 18.53
CA ASN A 34 10.99 44.24 18.80
C ASN A 34 10.27 44.12 20.15
N ARG A 35 9.93 42.94 20.61
CA ARG A 35 9.35 42.70 21.94
C ARG A 35 10.32 42.99 23.10
N ARG A 36 11.60 43.06 22.85
CA ARG A 36 12.65 43.40 23.83
C ARG A 36 12.92 44.90 23.96
N LEU A 37 12.35 45.70 23.07
CA LEU A 37 12.53 47.15 23.14
C LEU A 37 12.10 47.71 24.49
N ASP A 38 13.01 48.33 25.20
CA ASP A 38 12.80 48.97 26.52
C ASP A 38 12.77 50.50 26.45
N THR A 39 13.08 51.03 25.26
CA THR A 39 13.07 52.45 24.98
C THR A 39 12.15 52.83 23.82
N PRO A 40 11.55 54.02 23.82
CA PRO A 40 10.73 54.49 22.70
C PRO A 40 11.56 54.53 21.40
N HIS A 41 11.12 53.84 20.36
CA HIS A 41 11.74 53.83 19.03
C HIS A 41 10.76 54.37 17.98
N LEU A 42 11.27 55.16 17.03
CA LEU A 42 10.46 55.73 15.96
C LEU A 42 10.46 54.82 14.73
N GLY A 43 9.40 54.11 14.53
CA GLY A 43 9.25 53.08 13.49
C GLY A 43 9.71 51.72 13.97
N PRO A 44 9.82 50.71 13.08
CA PRO A 44 10.30 49.36 13.43
C PRO A 44 11.79 49.41 13.76
N PHE A 45 12.19 48.81 14.88
CA PHE A 45 13.60 48.62 15.27
C PHE A 45 14.20 47.44 14.49
N ALA A 46 13.59 46.28 14.56
CA ALA A 46 13.98 45.09 13.79
C ALA A 46 12.93 44.78 12.72
N ILE A 47 13.34 44.46 11.50
CA ILE A 47 12.45 44.27 10.36
C ILE A 47 13.13 43.43 9.27
N THR A 48 12.35 42.68 8.50
CA THR A 48 12.84 41.99 7.30
C THR A 48 12.99 42.95 6.12
N PRO A 49 13.89 42.68 5.16
CA PRO A 49 14.03 43.49 3.95
C PRO A 49 12.69 43.65 3.20
N ARG A 50 11.96 42.54 3.04
CA ARG A 50 10.69 42.50 2.32
C ARG A 50 9.64 43.40 2.96
N ARG A 51 9.48 43.30 4.29
CA ARG A 51 8.54 44.14 5.03
C ARG A 51 8.93 45.59 5.06
N LEU A 52 10.23 45.89 5.12
CA LEU A 52 10.72 47.24 5.09
C LEU A 52 10.43 47.95 3.75
N ALA A 53 10.66 47.27 2.64
CA ALA A 53 10.39 47.79 1.31
C ALA A 53 8.89 47.85 0.98
N ALA A 54 8.10 46.86 1.40
CA ALA A 54 6.67 46.78 1.12
C ALA A 54 5.81 47.68 2.00
N GLY A 55 6.23 47.95 3.24
CA GLY A 55 5.49 48.78 4.19
C GLY A 55 4.16 48.17 4.70
N ARG A 56 3.84 46.94 4.35
CA ARG A 56 2.64 46.20 4.72
C ARG A 56 2.98 44.72 4.88
N ARG A 57 1.96 43.91 5.28
CA ARG A 57 2.09 42.42 5.32
C ARG A 57 2.54 41.93 3.96
N GLU A 58 3.44 40.96 3.95
CA GLU A 58 3.86 40.27 2.74
C GLU A 58 2.67 39.52 2.15
N GLU A 59 2.54 39.63 0.83
CA GLU A 59 1.54 38.86 0.06
C GLU A 59 2.30 37.84 -0.79
N ALA A 60 1.71 36.67 -1.05
CA ALA A 60 2.26 35.66 -1.92
C ALA A 60 2.46 36.25 -3.34
N GLU A 61 3.69 36.64 -3.64
CA GLU A 61 4.06 37.39 -4.86
C GLU A 61 3.83 36.55 -6.12
N ASP A 62 4.12 35.27 -6.04
CA ASP A 62 3.93 34.29 -7.11
C ASP A 62 2.45 34.10 -7.45
N ARG A 63 1.57 34.01 -6.43
CA ARG A 63 0.12 33.95 -6.63
C ARG A 63 -0.40 35.24 -7.29
N ILE A 64 0.01 36.42 -6.82
CA ILE A 64 -0.43 37.71 -7.41
C ILE A 64 0.00 37.78 -8.87
N ALA A 65 1.24 37.42 -9.18
CA ALA A 65 1.76 37.41 -10.52
C ALA A 65 1.01 36.40 -11.42
N PHE A 66 0.65 35.24 -10.87
CA PHE A 66 -0.13 34.24 -11.57
C PHE A 66 -1.56 34.72 -11.88
N LEU A 67 -2.26 35.28 -10.89
CA LEU A 67 -3.60 35.82 -11.06
C LEU A 67 -3.64 36.93 -12.14
N GLU A 68 -2.66 37.83 -12.12
CA GLU A 68 -2.54 38.86 -13.14
C GLU A 68 -2.32 38.25 -14.54
N LEU A 69 -1.45 37.25 -14.65
CA LEU A 69 -1.14 36.63 -15.94
C LEU A 69 -2.35 35.92 -16.55
N ILE A 70 -3.11 35.11 -15.76
CA ILE A 70 -4.28 34.39 -16.24
C ILE A 70 -5.47 35.28 -16.59
N GLN A 71 -5.55 36.49 -16.04
CA GLN A 71 -6.61 37.47 -16.37
C GLN A 71 -6.39 38.15 -17.71
N HIS A 72 -5.15 38.27 -18.17
CA HIS A 72 -4.79 39.00 -19.38
C HIS A 72 -4.41 38.11 -20.56
N GLU A 73 -4.04 36.85 -20.31
CA GLU A 73 -3.51 35.96 -21.29
C GLU A 73 -4.12 34.56 -21.20
N ASP A 74 -4.39 33.92 -22.34
CA ASP A 74 -4.81 32.52 -22.41
C ASP A 74 -3.56 31.61 -22.35
N PHE A 75 -3.15 31.27 -21.14
CA PHE A 75 -2.02 30.39 -20.87
C PHE A 75 -2.45 29.02 -20.36
N ASP A 76 -1.63 27.99 -20.66
CA ASP A 76 -1.59 26.78 -19.85
C ASP A 76 -1.08 27.14 -18.44
N TRP A 77 -1.86 26.86 -17.41
CA TRP A 77 -1.58 27.29 -16.04
C TRP A 77 -0.27 26.73 -15.50
N LYS A 78 0.05 25.47 -15.79
CA LYS A 78 1.31 24.85 -15.38
C LYS A 78 2.51 25.54 -16.00
N ARG A 79 2.40 25.93 -17.26
CA ARG A 79 3.46 26.65 -17.99
C ARG A 79 3.61 28.08 -17.49
N GLY A 80 2.51 28.78 -17.23
CA GLY A 80 2.51 30.12 -16.62
C GLY A 80 3.17 30.12 -15.25
N ALA A 81 2.77 29.20 -14.36
CA ALA A 81 3.34 29.05 -13.05
C ALA A 81 4.85 28.73 -13.09
N TYR A 82 5.27 27.86 -14.00
CA TYR A 82 6.69 27.54 -14.21
C TYR A 82 7.50 28.75 -14.67
N ALA A 83 6.96 29.55 -15.59
CA ALA A 83 7.60 30.78 -16.06
C ALA A 83 7.74 31.81 -14.93
N ILE A 84 6.67 32.03 -14.16
CA ILE A 84 6.65 32.93 -13.02
C ILE A 84 7.66 32.50 -11.96
N GLY A 85 7.63 31.24 -11.53
CA GLY A 85 8.53 30.72 -10.50
C GLY A 85 10.00 30.86 -10.89
N ASN A 86 10.36 30.50 -12.14
CA ASN A 86 11.73 30.71 -12.64
C ASN A 86 12.12 32.16 -12.70
N MET A 87 11.22 33.02 -13.14
CA MET A 87 11.50 34.47 -13.25
C MET A 87 11.70 35.11 -11.87
N LEU A 88 10.80 34.86 -10.92
CA LEU A 88 10.92 35.41 -9.56
C LEU A 88 12.19 34.89 -8.87
N GLN A 89 12.49 33.62 -8.97
CA GLN A 89 13.70 33.01 -8.43
C GLN A 89 14.95 33.61 -9.09
N CYS A 90 14.95 33.78 -10.41
CA CYS A 90 16.07 34.43 -11.12
C CYS A 90 16.22 35.88 -10.67
N TRP A 91 15.14 36.64 -10.51
CA TRP A 91 15.14 38.01 -10.00
C TRP A 91 15.76 38.10 -8.60
N GLU A 92 15.35 37.21 -7.72
CA GLU A 92 15.87 37.12 -6.35
C GLU A 92 17.39 36.89 -6.30
N HIS A 93 17.93 36.04 -7.17
CA HIS A 93 19.35 35.70 -7.23
C HIS A 93 20.20 36.65 -8.10
N ARG A 94 19.58 37.41 -9.02
CA ARG A 94 20.29 38.30 -9.97
C ARG A 94 19.92 39.77 -9.83
N GLY A 95 18.95 40.10 -8.99
CA GLY A 95 18.57 41.47 -8.62
C GLY A 95 17.83 42.26 -9.69
N ARG A 96 17.38 41.64 -10.80
CA ARG A 96 16.64 42.33 -11.87
C ARG A 96 15.59 41.42 -12.50
N VAL A 97 14.42 41.94 -12.84
CA VAL A 97 13.23 41.20 -13.33
C VAL A 97 13.50 40.49 -14.66
N ASP A 98 14.27 41.09 -15.54
CA ASP A 98 14.59 40.60 -16.88
C ASP A 98 15.79 39.62 -16.93
N ALA A 99 16.42 39.35 -15.79
CA ALA A 99 17.61 38.50 -15.74
C ALA A 99 17.41 37.11 -16.31
N ILE A 100 16.18 36.59 -16.24
CA ILE A 100 15.83 35.26 -16.81
C ILE A 100 16.07 35.24 -18.34
N LEU A 101 15.94 36.35 -19.01
CA LEU A 101 16.11 36.46 -20.47
C LEU A 101 17.57 36.22 -20.92
N ASP A 102 18.54 36.24 -20.01
CA ASP A 102 19.92 35.86 -20.29
C ASP A 102 20.15 34.35 -20.42
N TYR A 103 19.16 33.55 -20.12
CA TYR A 103 19.23 32.06 -20.07
C TYR A 103 18.36 31.42 -21.14
N ASP A 104 18.84 31.32 -22.37
CA ASP A 104 18.09 30.85 -23.55
C ASP A 104 17.28 29.56 -23.32
N ALA A 105 17.79 28.61 -22.53
CA ALA A 105 17.13 27.34 -22.24
C ALA A 105 15.82 27.48 -21.42
N TYR A 106 15.60 28.63 -20.81
CA TYR A 106 14.44 28.94 -19.95
C TYR A 106 13.53 30.01 -20.54
N VAL A 107 13.90 30.55 -21.71
CA VAL A 107 13.16 31.62 -22.35
C VAL A 107 12.30 31.12 -23.48
N ASP A 108 11.00 31.10 -23.24
CA ASP A 108 9.98 30.88 -24.23
C ASP A 108 8.99 32.05 -24.30
N ASP A 109 7.94 31.95 -25.09
CA ASP A 109 6.93 32.97 -25.21
C ASP A 109 6.19 33.24 -23.89
N ALA A 110 5.94 32.21 -23.08
CA ALA A 110 5.32 32.34 -21.78
C ALA A 110 6.21 33.13 -20.82
N THR A 111 7.51 32.81 -20.78
CA THR A 111 8.50 33.54 -19.97
C THR A 111 8.62 34.98 -20.36
N ARG A 112 8.67 35.33 -21.69
CA ARG A 112 8.73 36.74 -22.18
C ARG A 112 7.51 37.53 -21.74
N ARG A 113 6.30 36.98 -21.92
CA ARG A 113 5.05 37.61 -21.51
C ARG A 113 4.96 37.78 -20.00
N ALA A 114 5.37 36.74 -19.22
CA ALA A 114 5.43 36.84 -17.77
C ALA A 114 6.34 38.01 -17.33
N VAL A 115 7.54 38.17 -17.93
CA VAL A 115 8.44 39.29 -17.65
C VAL A 115 7.79 40.63 -18.00
N GLU A 116 7.13 40.77 -19.16
CA GLU A 116 6.46 42.01 -19.60
C GLU A 116 5.34 42.41 -18.62
N HIS A 117 4.47 41.47 -18.23
CA HIS A 117 3.35 41.76 -17.32
C HIS A 117 3.81 42.03 -15.88
N ILE A 118 4.76 41.25 -15.37
CA ILE A 118 5.17 41.33 -13.96
C ILE A 118 6.10 42.50 -13.73
N ALA A 119 6.87 42.94 -14.73
CA ALA A 119 7.75 44.13 -14.59
C ALA A 119 7.01 45.40 -14.16
N ASP A 120 5.74 45.53 -14.54
CA ASP A 120 4.89 46.68 -14.21
C ASP A 120 4.09 46.51 -12.92
N LEU A 121 4.04 45.30 -12.37
CA LEU A 121 3.33 45.02 -11.13
C LEU A 121 4.08 45.53 -9.91
N THR A 122 3.34 46.07 -8.96
CA THR A 122 3.87 46.52 -7.68
C THR A 122 4.04 45.35 -6.71
N THR A 123 4.91 44.41 -7.06
CA THR A 123 5.28 43.25 -6.25
C THR A 123 6.27 43.55 -5.16
N THR A 124 6.51 42.67 -4.22
CA THR A 124 7.54 42.77 -3.18
C THR A 124 8.93 42.84 -3.81
N SER A 125 9.26 42.05 -4.80
CA SER A 125 10.52 42.09 -5.55
C SER A 125 10.72 43.42 -6.29
N LYS A 126 9.67 44.01 -6.86
CA LYS A 126 9.71 45.32 -7.47
C LYS A 126 10.04 46.41 -6.44
N ARG A 127 9.40 46.36 -5.28
CA ARG A 127 9.64 47.29 -4.18
C ARG A 127 11.05 47.18 -3.62
N LEU A 128 11.57 45.95 -3.44
CA LEU A 128 12.96 45.70 -3.06
C LEU A 128 13.94 46.31 -4.07
N THR A 129 13.66 46.16 -5.37
CA THR A 129 14.48 46.71 -6.44
C THR A 129 14.56 48.25 -6.37
N ASP A 130 13.45 48.90 -6.07
CA ASP A 130 13.31 50.35 -6.07
C ASP A 130 13.66 51.01 -4.73
N TYR A 131 13.70 50.25 -3.62
CA TYR A 131 13.96 50.75 -2.27
C TYR A 131 15.46 50.77 -1.92
N ARG A 132 15.87 51.75 -1.16
CA ARG A 132 17.20 51.81 -0.54
C ARG A 132 17.09 52.40 0.85
N ILE A 133 17.78 51.78 1.81
CA ILE A 133 17.89 52.33 3.16
C ILE A 133 18.76 53.59 3.10
N SER A 134 18.33 54.65 3.79
CA SER A 134 19.09 55.91 3.81
C SER A 134 20.48 55.71 4.45
N GLY A 135 21.52 56.23 3.80
CA GLY A 135 22.91 56.10 4.25
C GLY A 135 23.26 56.90 5.49
N ASP A 136 22.31 57.64 6.06
CA ASP A 136 22.45 58.39 7.31
C ASP A 136 21.95 57.62 8.55
N ARG A 137 21.47 56.40 8.36
CA ARG A 137 21.07 55.50 9.44
C ARG A 137 22.21 54.56 9.81
N ASP A 138 22.36 54.31 11.10
CA ASP A 138 23.21 53.22 11.59
C ASP A 138 22.43 51.89 11.50
N VAL A 139 22.91 50.97 10.65
CA VAL A 139 22.24 49.74 10.31
C VAL A 139 23.05 48.53 10.75
N ALA A 140 22.41 47.66 11.51
CA ALA A 140 22.91 46.30 11.79
C ALA A 140 22.16 45.27 10.97
N VAL A 141 22.87 44.23 10.49
CA VAL A 141 22.30 43.06 9.80
C VAL A 141 22.65 41.82 10.60
N VAL A 142 21.64 41.13 11.08
CA VAL A 142 21.80 39.82 11.75
C VAL A 142 21.56 38.71 10.73
N GLY A 143 22.56 37.85 10.51
CA GLY A 143 22.43 36.78 9.51
C GLY A 143 22.50 37.29 8.07
N ASP A 144 23.46 38.11 7.72
CA ASP A 144 23.65 38.66 6.37
C ASP A 144 23.78 37.58 5.30
N ASP A 145 24.41 36.46 5.63
CA ASP A 145 24.56 35.28 4.76
C ASP A 145 23.24 34.56 4.43
N GLN A 146 22.19 34.79 5.20
CA GLN A 146 20.84 34.28 4.92
C GLN A 146 20.04 35.16 3.95
N LEU A 147 20.46 36.43 3.74
CA LEU A 147 19.78 37.34 2.80
C LEU A 147 20.10 36.99 1.34
N THR A 148 19.08 37.08 0.47
CA THR A 148 19.26 36.97 -0.98
C THR A 148 19.97 38.17 -1.58
N GLN A 149 20.43 38.09 -2.84
CA GLN A 149 21.06 39.20 -3.52
C GLN A 149 20.11 40.41 -3.65
N LEU A 150 18.84 40.15 -3.92
CA LEU A 150 17.79 41.16 -4.03
C LEU A 150 17.58 41.85 -2.68
N GLU A 151 17.48 41.10 -1.59
CA GLU A 151 17.31 41.61 -0.24
C GLU A 151 18.52 42.44 0.22
N ARG A 152 19.73 41.98 -0.07
CA ARG A 152 20.97 42.79 0.20
C ARG A 152 21.01 44.06 -0.59
N SER A 153 20.38 44.16 -1.74
CA SER A 153 20.41 45.36 -2.58
C SER A 153 19.82 46.60 -1.90
N ILE A 154 18.96 46.47 -0.89
CA ILE A 154 18.36 47.59 -0.18
C ILE A 154 19.28 48.18 0.88
N LEU A 155 20.32 47.46 1.30
CA LEU A 155 21.23 47.89 2.37
C LEU A 155 22.05 49.12 2.00
N PRO A 156 22.41 49.99 2.96
CA PRO A 156 23.27 51.11 2.71
C PRO A 156 24.71 50.67 2.38
N PRO A 157 25.55 51.52 1.84
CA PRO A 157 26.95 51.18 1.50
C PRO A 157 27.81 50.73 2.69
N THR A 158 27.41 51.11 3.90
CA THR A 158 28.09 50.75 5.15
C THR A 158 27.05 50.26 6.15
N TYR A 159 27.27 49.09 6.71
CA TYR A 159 26.45 48.46 7.77
C TYR A 159 27.32 47.47 8.54
N ASP A 160 26.93 47.13 9.75
CA ASP A 160 27.59 46.12 10.57
C ASP A 160 26.86 44.80 10.50
N THR A 161 27.61 43.70 10.51
CA THR A 161 27.05 42.34 10.42
C THR A 161 27.24 41.55 11.71
N TYR A 162 26.23 40.81 12.08
CA TYR A 162 26.23 39.97 13.28
C TYR A 162 25.74 38.56 12.96
N SER A 163 26.49 37.56 13.43
CA SER A 163 26.06 36.18 13.37
C SER A 163 24.94 35.92 14.38
N PRO A 164 23.87 35.15 14.02
CA PRO A 164 22.86 34.67 14.94
C PRO A 164 23.42 33.59 15.87
N PHE A 165 24.60 33.00 15.58
CA PHE A 165 25.24 31.97 16.37
C PHE A 165 26.37 32.50 17.25
N SER A 166 26.59 31.83 18.37
CA SER A 166 27.75 32.06 19.27
C SER A 166 28.82 31.00 19.03
N ASP A 167 29.97 31.17 19.71
CA ASP A 167 31.04 30.18 19.74
C ASP A 167 30.74 29.03 20.73
N ASP A 168 29.65 29.12 21.51
CA ASP A 168 29.23 28.09 22.41
C ASP A 168 28.55 26.93 21.64
N GLU A 169 28.59 25.73 22.23
CA GLU A 169 27.92 24.56 21.66
C GLU A 169 26.48 24.44 22.21
N PHE A 170 25.58 24.08 21.33
CA PHE A 170 24.23 23.65 21.69
C PHE A 170 24.20 22.13 21.81
N ASP A 171 23.94 21.64 23.02
CA ASP A 171 23.70 20.22 23.25
C ASP A 171 22.27 19.90 22.77
N CYS A 172 22.17 19.09 21.71
CA CYS A 172 20.89 18.67 21.15
C CYS A 172 20.14 17.81 22.17
N PRO A 173 18.90 18.14 22.54
CA PRO A 173 18.07 17.24 23.36
C PRO A 173 17.92 15.86 22.71
N PRO A 174 17.67 14.79 23.52
CA PRO A 174 17.48 13.45 22.96
C PRO A 174 16.26 13.39 22.03
N PHE A 175 16.36 12.57 21.02
CA PHE A 175 15.24 12.28 20.13
C PHE A 175 14.24 11.36 20.81
N HIS A 176 12.96 11.61 20.62
CA HIS A 176 11.88 10.75 21.07
C HIS A 176 11.40 9.90 19.90
N VAL A 177 11.75 8.61 19.90
CA VAL A 177 11.44 7.68 18.80
C VAL A 177 10.13 6.98 19.10
N PHE A 178 9.19 7.05 18.19
CA PHE A 178 7.85 6.46 18.27
C PHE A 178 7.62 5.46 17.15
N ASP A 179 6.70 4.52 17.38
CA ASP A 179 6.35 3.50 16.39
C ASP A 179 5.35 4.01 15.32
N SER A 180 4.62 5.09 15.62
CA SER A 180 3.62 5.61 14.69
C SER A 180 3.47 7.13 14.70
N PRO A 181 3.03 7.75 13.57
CA PRO A 181 2.71 9.18 13.50
C PRO A 181 1.59 9.56 14.47
N THR A 182 0.64 8.66 14.67
CA THR A 182 -0.50 8.87 15.58
C THR A 182 -0.01 9.01 17.03
N ALA A 183 0.92 8.14 17.47
CA ALA A 183 1.49 8.23 18.80
C ALA A 183 2.26 9.55 19.03
N ILE A 184 2.92 10.06 17.99
CA ILE A 184 3.56 11.38 18.00
C ILE A 184 2.51 12.48 18.21
N VAL A 185 1.45 12.46 17.41
CA VAL A 185 0.40 13.49 17.46
C VAL A 185 -0.37 13.44 18.77
N ASP A 186 -0.71 12.26 19.26
CA ASP A 186 -1.36 12.07 20.56
C ASP A 186 -0.50 12.63 21.70
N THR A 187 0.82 12.42 21.64
CA THR A 187 1.76 12.98 22.63
C THR A 187 1.74 14.51 22.62
N VAL A 188 1.65 15.13 21.43
CA VAL A 188 1.55 16.60 21.31
C VAL A 188 0.23 17.08 21.88
N VAL A 189 -0.89 16.47 21.52
CA VAL A 189 -2.23 16.87 21.98
C VAL A 189 -2.39 16.67 23.49
N ASP A 190 -1.85 15.57 24.04
CA ASP A 190 -1.85 15.34 25.50
C ASP A 190 -1.06 16.40 26.26
N ALA A 191 -0.03 17.00 25.66
CA ALA A 191 0.78 18.06 26.27
C ALA A 191 0.15 19.46 26.17
N VAL A 192 -0.85 19.64 25.29
CA VAL A 192 -1.43 20.95 24.99
C VAL A 192 -2.84 21.06 25.58
N THR A 193 -3.13 22.20 26.13
CA THR A 193 -4.46 22.56 26.63
C THR A 193 -4.81 23.96 26.13
N GLU A 194 -6.07 24.37 26.15
CA GLU A 194 -6.49 25.73 25.82
C GLU A 194 -5.68 26.80 26.59
N ALA A 195 -5.27 26.48 27.83
CA ALA A 195 -4.55 27.43 28.69
C ALA A 195 -3.06 27.63 28.30
N ASN A 196 -2.41 26.68 27.65
CA ASN A 196 -1.00 26.76 27.23
C ASN A 196 -0.82 26.78 25.72
N ALA A 197 -1.88 26.76 24.93
CA ALA A 197 -1.84 26.70 23.49
C ALA A 197 -1.01 27.87 22.87
N ASP A 198 -1.12 29.06 23.43
CA ASP A 198 -0.35 30.23 23.00
C ASP A 198 1.16 30.15 23.26
N ASP A 199 1.60 29.22 24.11
CA ASP A 199 3.01 29.01 24.42
C ASP A 199 3.67 27.91 23.56
N VAL A 200 2.86 27.22 22.74
CA VAL A 200 3.28 26.03 21.98
C VAL A 200 3.39 26.34 20.47
N ALA A 201 4.40 25.76 19.86
CA ALA A 201 4.47 25.61 18.42
C ALA A 201 4.75 24.15 18.03
N VAL A 202 4.20 23.76 16.90
CA VAL A 202 4.48 22.49 16.23
C VAL A 202 5.13 22.83 14.88
N VAL A 203 6.34 22.31 14.68
CA VAL A 203 7.10 22.47 13.44
C VAL A 203 7.05 21.13 12.70
N LEU A 204 6.62 21.15 11.46
CA LEU A 204 6.45 19.95 10.64
C LEU A 204 6.67 20.29 9.16
N ASP A 205 6.91 19.31 8.32
CA ASP A 205 6.83 19.51 6.88
C ASP A 205 5.36 19.56 6.46
N GLN A 206 4.94 20.66 5.85
CA GLN A 206 3.55 20.86 5.41
C GLN A 206 3.10 19.82 4.37
N GLY A 207 4.03 19.22 3.63
CA GLY A 207 3.74 18.14 2.68
C GLY A 207 3.59 16.77 3.32
N SER A 208 3.91 16.62 4.61
CA SER A 208 3.86 15.35 5.33
C SER A 208 2.46 15.00 5.85
N GLU A 209 2.27 13.74 6.23
CA GLU A 209 1.03 13.27 6.87
C GLU A 209 0.76 13.95 8.21
N PHE A 210 1.79 14.45 8.92
CA PHE A 210 1.65 15.15 10.19
C PHE A 210 0.76 16.37 10.08
N SER A 211 0.77 17.08 8.95
CA SER A 211 -0.04 18.28 8.75
C SER A 211 -1.53 18.01 9.00
N ALA A 212 -2.10 17.04 8.28
CA ALA A 212 -3.51 16.69 8.43
C ALA A 212 -3.83 16.03 9.78
N LEU A 213 -2.91 15.22 10.31
CA LEU A 213 -3.09 14.54 11.59
C LEU A 213 -3.12 15.52 12.76
N VAL A 214 -2.18 16.47 12.82
CA VAL A 214 -2.11 17.48 13.89
C VAL A 214 -3.33 18.40 13.86
N GLU A 215 -3.71 18.92 12.68
CA GLU A 215 -4.91 19.78 12.56
C GLU A 215 -6.16 19.03 13.03
N SER A 216 -6.38 17.80 12.54
CA SER A 216 -7.55 17.01 12.93
C SER A 216 -7.58 16.69 14.43
N ALA A 217 -6.43 16.41 15.02
CA ALA A 217 -6.34 16.10 16.44
C ALA A 217 -6.56 17.33 17.33
N LEU A 218 -6.02 18.50 16.96
CA LEU A 218 -6.26 19.76 17.66
C LEU A 218 -7.73 20.18 17.55
N GLU A 219 -8.35 20.04 16.37
CA GLU A 219 -9.79 20.28 16.19
C GLU A 219 -10.65 19.36 17.06
N ALA A 220 -10.34 18.07 17.07
CA ALA A 220 -11.07 17.08 17.88
C ALA A 220 -10.95 17.37 19.39
N ALA A 221 -9.81 17.90 19.82
CA ALA A 221 -9.57 18.31 21.21
C ALA A 221 -10.11 19.70 21.55
N ASN A 222 -10.66 20.44 20.59
CA ASN A 222 -11.08 21.84 20.68
C ASN A 222 -9.95 22.78 21.17
N ILE A 223 -8.73 22.52 20.73
CA ILE A 223 -7.57 23.36 21.00
C ILE A 223 -7.42 24.36 19.86
N PRO A 224 -7.39 25.68 20.12
CA PRO A 224 -7.20 26.68 19.09
C PRO A 224 -5.80 26.59 18.48
N PHE A 225 -5.68 26.75 17.17
CA PHE A 225 -4.43 26.78 16.45
C PHE A 225 -4.49 27.70 15.23
N TYR A 226 -3.33 28.12 14.75
CA TYR A 226 -3.19 28.94 13.54
C TYR A 226 -1.88 28.62 12.82
N GLY A 227 -1.75 29.08 11.58
CA GLY A 227 -0.71 28.61 10.68
C GLY A 227 -1.11 27.29 10.03
N GLY A 228 -0.12 26.50 9.63
CA GLY A 228 -0.38 25.27 8.88
C GLY A 228 -0.75 25.55 7.42
N PRO A 229 -1.08 24.49 6.65
CA PRO A 229 -1.28 24.56 5.19
C PRO A 229 -2.50 25.35 4.74
N GLY A 230 -3.43 25.70 5.62
CA GLY A 230 -4.41 26.72 5.36
C GLY A 230 -5.62 26.30 4.52
N PHE A 231 -5.87 27.03 3.43
CA PHE A 231 -7.09 26.95 2.65
C PHE A 231 -7.44 25.54 2.11
N VAL A 232 -6.43 24.81 1.63
CA VAL A 232 -6.64 23.48 1.04
C VAL A 232 -6.89 22.41 2.09
N ASP A 233 -6.51 22.66 3.34
CA ASP A 233 -6.61 21.70 4.43
C ASP A 233 -7.90 21.79 5.24
N ASP A 234 -8.73 22.80 4.96
CA ASP A 234 -10.13 22.77 5.41
C ASP A 234 -10.78 21.46 4.91
N PRO A 235 -11.31 20.61 5.80
CA PRO A 235 -11.85 19.30 5.44
C PRO A 235 -12.94 19.34 4.37
N ASP A 236 -13.75 20.39 4.35
CA ASP A 236 -14.82 20.55 3.38
C ASP A 236 -14.29 21.04 2.03
N HIS A 237 -13.26 21.89 2.02
CA HIS A 237 -12.58 22.29 0.80
C HIS A 237 -11.91 21.07 0.13
N ARG A 238 -11.19 20.25 0.90
CA ARG A 238 -10.61 18.99 0.39
C ARG A 238 -11.68 18.06 -0.15
N THR A 239 -12.77 17.90 0.59
CA THR A 239 -13.87 17.03 0.17
C THR A 239 -14.49 17.51 -1.13
N PHE A 240 -14.68 18.82 -1.29
CA PHE A 240 -15.21 19.37 -2.54
C PHE A 240 -14.24 19.15 -3.73
N VAL A 241 -12.96 19.40 -3.54
CA VAL A 241 -11.93 19.15 -4.57
C VAL A 241 -11.89 17.66 -4.92
N GLN A 242 -11.93 16.78 -3.93
CA GLN A 242 -11.96 15.33 -4.15
C GLN A 242 -13.24 14.90 -4.89
N LEU A 243 -14.40 15.49 -4.56
CA LEU A 243 -15.65 15.24 -5.27
C LEU A 243 -15.54 15.62 -6.75
N LEU A 244 -14.97 16.79 -7.06
CA LEU A 244 -14.75 17.22 -8.43
C LEU A 244 -13.83 16.26 -9.20
N ARG A 245 -12.73 15.83 -8.60
CA ARG A 245 -11.80 14.87 -9.21
C ARG A 245 -12.45 13.51 -9.43
N THR A 246 -13.16 13.00 -8.44
CA THR A 246 -13.85 11.70 -8.52
C THR A 246 -14.95 11.74 -9.60
N ALA A 247 -15.64 12.86 -9.74
CA ALA A 247 -16.67 13.02 -10.78
C ALA A 247 -16.12 12.88 -12.21
N HIS A 248 -14.84 13.16 -12.43
CA HIS A 248 -14.15 12.96 -13.71
C HIS A 248 -13.42 11.61 -13.82
N GLY A 249 -13.45 10.78 -12.79
CA GLY A 249 -12.89 9.43 -12.82
C GLY A 249 -13.63 8.49 -13.80
N GLY A 250 -14.82 8.88 -14.21
CA GLY A 250 -15.61 8.16 -15.19
C GLY A 250 -16.16 6.82 -14.70
N THR A 251 -16.56 5.99 -15.65
CA THR A 251 -17.16 4.68 -15.39
C THR A 251 -16.18 3.68 -14.76
N ASP A 252 -14.90 4.00 -14.67
CA ASP A 252 -13.86 3.13 -14.10
C ASP A 252 -13.68 3.29 -12.59
N THR A 253 -14.28 4.32 -11.99
CA THR A 253 -14.18 4.59 -10.54
C THR A 253 -14.78 3.45 -9.72
N ARG A 254 -14.00 2.91 -8.77
CA ARG A 254 -14.44 1.87 -7.83
C ARG A 254 -14.93 2.48 -6.52
N ILE A 255 -15.82 1.76 -5.84
CA ILE A 255 -16.34 2.19 -4.53
C ILE A 255 -15.21 2.33 -3.51
N SER A 256 -14.22 1.41 -3.48
CA SER A 256 -13.06 1.49 -2.59
C SER A 256 -12.28 2.81 -2.76
N GLU A 257 -12.12 3.29 -4.01
CA GLU A 257 -11.38 4.52 -4.31
C GLU A 257 -12.10 5.78 -3.82
N CYS A 258 -13.44 5.76 -3.78
CA CYS A 258 -14.24 6.90 -3.34
C CYS A 258 -14.86 6.71 -1.94
N ARG A 259 -14.62 5.60 -1.25
CA ARG A 259 -15.20 5.31 0.08
C ARG A 259 -14.95 6.42 1.10
N PRO A 260 -13.75 6.99 1.27
CA PRO A 260 -13.54 8.11 2.19
C PRO A 260 -14.37 9.33 1.83
N LEU A 261 -14.55 9.64 0.55
CA LEU A 261 -15.41 10.72 0.07
C LEU A 261 -16.89 10.43 0.35
N LEU A 262 -17.34 9.20 0.08
CA LEU A 262 -18.71 8.78 0.38
C LEU A 262 -19.03 8.91 1.87
N ALA A 263 -18.13 8.47 2.75
CA ALA A 263 -18.29 8.62 4.19
C ALA A 263 -18.42 10.09 4.62
N ARG A 264 -17.59 10.98 4.06
CA ARG A 264 -17.67 12.43 4.28
C ARG A 264 -19.01 13.04 3.82
N LEU A 265 -19.58 12.50 2.75
CA LEU A 265 -20.89 12.90 2.23
C LEU A 265 -22.06 12.24 2.99
N GLY A 266 -21.80 11.48 4.05
CA GLY A 266 -22.80 10.77 4.83
C GLY A 266 -23.42 9.58 4.08
N ILE A 267 -22.67 8.97 3.17
CA ILE A 267 -23.07 7.78 2.42
C ILE A 267 -22.31 6.58 2.98
N SER A 268 -23.05 5.62 3.53
CA SER A 268 -22.49 4.36 4.05
C SER A 268 -22.87 3.20 3.14
N LEU A 269 -21.87 2.45 2.71
CA LEU A 269 -22.03 1.25 1.88
C LEU A 269 -21.34 0.08 2.57
N GLY A 270 -21.89 -1.13 2.40
CA GLY A 270 -21.25 -2.36 2.84
C GLY A 270 -19.94 -2.61 2.09
N ILE A 271 -19.03 -3.34 2.72
CA ILE A 271 -17.70 -3.66 2.18
C ILE A 271 -17.77 -4.54 0.91
N GLU A 272 -18.86 -5.29 0.76
CA GLU A 272 -19.14 -6.13 -0.42
C GLU A 272 -19.19 -5.35 -1.74
N HIS A 273 -19.31 -4.03 -1.65
CA HIS A 273 -19.34 -3.16 -2.83
C HIS A 273 -17.97 -2.61 -3.22
N ASP A 274 -16.93 -2.78 -2.43
CA ASP A 274 -15.65 -2.10 -2.61
C ASP A 274 -14.98 -2.32 -3.97
N ALA A 275 -15.01 -3.53 -4.48
CA ALA A 275 -14.45 -3.84 -5.79
C ALA A 275 -15.38 -3.48 -6.97
N LYS A 276 -16.63 -3.11 -6.69
CA LYS A 276 -17.62 -2.76 -7.72
C LYS A 276 -17.43 -1.32 -8.20
N ARG A 277 -17.86 -1.06 -9.42
CA ARG A 277 -17.79 0.28 -10.02
C ARG A 277 -18.96 1.12 -9.59
N LEU A 278 -18.68 2.38 -9.32
CA LEU A 278 -19.68 3.34 -8.84
C LEU A 278 -20.93 3.40 -9.74
N TYR A 279 -20.75 3.45 -11.05
CA TYR A 279 -21.83 3.60 -12.02
C TYR A 279 -22.66 2.34 -12.27
N GLU A 280 -22.16 1.18 -11.86
CA GLU A 280 -22.84 -0.11 -11.98
C GLU A 280 -23.52 -0.54 -10.67
N LEU A 281 -23.44 0.30 -9.63
CA LEU A 281 -24.06 0.02 -8.35
C LEU A 281 -25.51 0.54 -8.33
N ASP A 282 -26.46 -0.37 -8.29
CA ASP A 282 -27.90 -0.04 -8.14
C ASP A 282 -28.26 0.05 -6.65
N ASP A 283 -27.85 1.17 -6.00
CA ASP A 283 -28.14 1.47 -4.61
C ASP A 283 -28.61 2.91 -4.46
N ALA A 284 -29.77 3.09 -3.81
CA ALA A 284 -30.35 4.42 -3.56
C ALA A 284 -29.42 5.33 -2.74
N ALA A 285 -28.51 4.78 -1.95
CA ALA A 285 -27.56 5.56 -1.14
C ALA A 285 -26.60 6.39 -2.02
N VAL A 286 -26.23 5.87 -3.19
CA VAL A 286 -25.29 6.54 -4.11
C VAL A 286 -25.97 7.35 -5.21
N GLU A 287 -27.28 7.31 -5.34
CA GLU A 287 -28.03 7.96 -6.43
C GLU A 287 -27.65 9.45 -6.59
N TRP A 288 -27.60 10.20 -5.48
CA TRP A 288 -27.18 11.60 -5.52
C TRP A 288 -25.75 11.77 -6.05
N PHE A 289 -24.85 10.93 -5.59
CA PHE A 289 -23.42 11.00 -5.95
C PHE A 289 -23.20 10.67 -7.43
N VAL A 290 -23.82 9.60 -7.92
CA VAL A 290 -23.78 9.22 -9.32
C VAL A 290 -24.37 10.33 -10.20
N SER A 291 -25.55 10.87 -9.84
CA SER A 291 -26.18 11.97 -10.58
C SER A 291 -25.33 13.25 -10.57
N PHE A 292 -24.61 13.53 -9.48
CA PHE A 292 -23.65 14.63 -9.44
C PHE A 292 -22.51 14.39 -10.42
N CYS A 293 -21.90 13.20 -10.43
CA CYS A 293 -20.81 12.84 -11.31
C CYS A 293 -21.23 12.90 -12.79
N GLU A 294 -22.39 12.35 -13.16
CA GLU A 294 -22.90 12.37 -14.53
C GLU A 294 -23.16 13.78 -15.06
N SER A 295 -23.50 14.71 -14.19
CA SER A 295 -23.85 16.09 -14.57
C SER A 295 -22.68 17.08 -14.49
N ILE A 296 -21.50 16.68 -14.00
CA ILE A 296 -20.41 17.61 -13.66
C ILE A 296 -19.94 18.44 -14.86
N GLU A 297 -19.77 17.85 -16.02
CA GLU A 297 -19.31 18.55 -17.24
C GLU A 297 -20.27 19.64 -17.74
N THR A 298 -21.53 19.57 -17.33
CA THR A 298 -22.55 20.55 -17.71
C THR A 298 -22.72 21.64 -16.67
N ARG A 299 -22.22 21.44 -15.43
CA ARG A 299 -22.31 22.42 -14.32
C ARG A 299 -21.18 23.42 -14.39
N THR A 300 -21.45 24.64 -13.91
CA THR A 300 -20.41 25.58 -13.57
C THR A 300 -19.79 25.22 -12.22
N PHE A 301 -18.60 25.75 -11.89
CA PHE A 301 -18.01 25.58 -10.55
C PHE A 301 -18.93 26.10 -9.45
N ALA A 302 -19.59 27.25 -9.67
CA ALA A 302 -20.55 27.80 -8.71
C ALA A 302 -21.76 26.88 -8.52
N GLU A 303 -22.29 26.26 -9.57
CA GLU A 303 -23.39 25.31 -9.48
C GLU A 303 -22.97 24.00 -8.80
N ALA A 304 -21.75 23.51 -9.06
CA ALA A 304 -21.18 22.33 -8.40
C ALA A 304 -20.97 22.60 -6.90
N LEU A 305 -20.39 23.74 -6.54
CA LEU A 305 -20.20 24.15 -5.16
C LEU A 305 -21.54 24.28 -4.42
N ALA A 306 -22.53 24.94 -5.01
CA ALA A 306 -23.85 25.05 -4.41
C ALA A 306 -24.57 23.71 -4.24
N ALA A 307 -24.32 22.73 -5.10
CA ALA A 307 -24.84 21.38 -4.95
C ALA A 307 -24.15 20.63 -3.78
N PHE A 308 -22.85 20.77 -3.65
CA PHE A 308 -22.07 20.23 -2.54
C PHE A 308 -22.47 20.85 -1.20
N GLU A 309 -22.52 22.19 -1.09
CA GLU A 309 -22.95 22.92 0.12
C GLU A 309 -24.33 22.46 0.63
N ARG A 310 -25.28 22.24 -0.29
CA ARG A 310 -26.60 21.69 0.09
C ARG A 310 -26.51 20.28 0.64
N ARG A 311 -25.57 19.47 0.14
CA ARG A 311 -25.38 18.09 0.60
C ARG A 311 -24.76 18.03 1.99
N VAL A 312 -23.72 18.83 2.24
CA VAL A 312 -23.00 18.86 3.53
C VAL A 312 -23.66 19.77 4.56
N GLY A 313 -24.57 20.67 4.14
CA GLY A 313 -25.28 21.61 5.03
C GLY A 313 -24.40 22.76 5.52
N ARG A 314 -23.28 23.04 4.88
CA ARG A 314 -22.34 24.13 5.21
C ARG A 314 -22.04 24.97 3.97
N ARG A 315 -21.88 26.29 4.17
CA ARG A 315 -21.43 27.21 3.12
C ARG A 315 -19.91 27.31 3.13
N LEU A 316 -19.34 27.37 1.95
CA LEU A 316 -17.89 27.54 1.72
C LEU A 316 -17.64 28.90 1.06
N ASP A 317 -17.96 29.97 1.79
CA ASP A 317 -17.88 31.33 1.25
C ASP A 317 -16.47 31.68 0.77
N GLY A 318 -15.42 31.26 1.51
CA GLY A 318 -14.03 31.46 1.08
C GLY A 318 -13.67 30.74 -0.22
N PHE A 319 -14.22 29.53 -0.42
CA PHE A 319 -14.00 28.80 -1.68
C PHE A 319 -14.72 29.47 -2.87
N ALA A 320 -15.95 29.98 -2.63
CA ALA A 320 -16.68 30.76 -3.63
C ALA A 320 -15.93 32.00 -4.04
N GLU A 321 -15.41 32.77 -3.08
CA GLU A 321 -14.58 33.97 -3.34
C GLU A 321 -13.30 33.66 -4.13
N GLU A 322 -12.67 32.50 -3.85
CA GLU A 322 -11.48 32.10 -4.59
C GLU A 322 -11.79 31.70 -6.04
N LEU A 323 -12.90 31.02 -6.29
CA LEU A 323 -13.37 30.72 -7.66
C LEU A 323 -13.68 32.02 -8.45
N GLU A 324 -14.23 33.04 -7.79
CA GLU A 324 -14.45 34.36 -8.38
C GLU A 324 -13.12 35.07 -8.69
N THR A 325 -12.15 35.01 -7.77
CA THR A 325 -10.82 35.61 -7.90
C THR A 325 -10.09 35.00 -9.10
N LEU A 326 -10.21 33.68 -9.31
CA LEU A 326 -9.68 32.96 -10.45
C LEU A 326 -10.47 33.26 -11.76
N GLY A 327 -11.64 33.84 -11.67
CA GLY A 327 -12.53 34.10 -12.82
C GLY A 327 -13.17 32.84 -13.40
N ILE A 328 -13.20 31.71 -12.65
CA ILE A 328 -13.72 30.43 -13.13
C ILE A 328 -15.08 30.04 -12.54
N ALA A 329 -15.64 30.81 -11.61
CA ALA A 329 -16.90 30.51 -10.92
C ALA A 329 -18.03 30.13 -11.92
N GLU A 330 -18.17 30.89 -13.00
CA GLU A 330 -19.19 30.72 -14.03
C GLU A 330 -18.71 29.84 -15.23
N THR A 331 -17.50 29.29 -15.17
CA THR A 331 -17.00 28.37 -16.18
C THR A 331 -17.46 26.94 -15.88
N ARG A 332 -17.57 26.11 -16.91
CA ARG A 332 -17.93 24.70 -16.72
C ARG A 332 -16.81 23.96 -16.03
N ALA A 333 -17.18 23.13 -15.06
CA ALA A 333 -16.26 22.27 -14.32
C ALA A 333 -15.87 21.06 -15.17
N THR A 334 -15.21 21.29 -16.32
CA THR A 334 -14.63 20.23 -17.17
C THR A 334 -13.42 19.60 -16.50
N GLU A 335 -13.03 18.40 -16.88
CA GLU A 335 -11.85 17.70 -16.35
C GLU A 335 -10.61 18.61 -16.38
N ARG A 336 -10.33 19.25 -17.53
CA ARG A 336 -9.21 20.19 -17.65
C ARG A 336 -9.31 21.38 -16.68
N ALA A 337 -10.50 21.94 -16.49
CA ALA A 337 -10.69 23.08 -15.60
C ALA A 337 -10.52 22.66 -14.13
N VAL A 338 -10.97 21.47 -13.76
CA VAL A 338 -10.75 20.88 -12.44
C VAL A 338 -9.28 20.61 -12.21
N ASP A 339 -8.55 20.05 -13.19
CA ASP A 339 -7.10 19.86 -13.09
C ASP A 339 -6.33 21.18 -12.93
N GLN A 340 -6.78 22.24 -13.60
CA GLN A 340 -6.22 23.57 -13.43
C GLN A 340 -6.48 24.12 -12.03
N LEU A 341 -7.69 23.99 -11.51
CA LEU A 341 -8.03 24.39 -10.15
C LEU A 341 -7.20 23.63 -9.11
N VAL A 342 -7.13 22.30 -9.25
CA VAL A 342 -6.31 21.45 -8.36
C VAL A 342 -4.85 21.85 -8.39
N PHE A 343 -4.31 22.04 -9.60
CA PHE A 343 -2.93 22.51 -9.78
C PHE A 343 -2.69 23.86 -9.08
N TYR A 344 -3.59 24.80 -9.24
CA TYR A 344 -3.52 26.12 -8.58
C TYR A 344 -3.50 25.97 -7.06
N LEU A 345 -4.45 25.23 -6.49
CA LEU A 345 -4.57 25.02 -5.05
C LEU A 345 -3.36 24.30 -4.44
N GLN A 346 -2.68 23.45 -5.21
CA GLN A 346 -1.45 22.76 -4.78
C GLN A 346 -0.18 23.60 -4.94
N THR A 347 -0.22 24.60 -5.83
CA THR A 347 0.97 25.39 -6.18
C THR A 347 1.06 26.67 -5.39
N TYR A 348 -0.09 27.28 -5.09
CA TYR A 348 -0.15 28.60 -4.47
C TYR A 348 -0.82 28.56 -3.11
N GLU A 349 -0.21 29.27 -2.15
CA GLU A 349 -0.81 29.48 -0.85
C GLU A 349 -1.96 30.50 -0.97
N VAL A 350 -3.20 30.04 -0.72
CA VAL A 350 -4.39 30.89 -0.69
C VAL A 350 -4.51 31.50 0.71
N PRO A 351 -4.58 32.83 0.84
CA PRO A 351 -4.66 33.46 2.15
C PRO A 351 -5.93 33.07 2.90
N VAL A 352 -5.78 32.67 4.15
CA VAL A 352 -6.89 32.42 5.07
C VAL A 352 -6.84 33.43 6.20
N ASP A 353 -7.93 34.12 6.44
CA ASP A 353 -8.03 35.08 7.56
C ASP A 353 -8.35 34.28 8.83
N ARG A 354 -7.30 33.91 9.58
CA ARG A 354 -7.41 33.23 10.89
C ARG A 354 -6.94 34.17 11.99
N GLU A 355 -7.59 34.11 13.13
CA GLU A 355 -7.08 34.76 14.35
C GLU A 355 -5.77 34.08 14.76
N ASN A 356 -4.73 34.85 15.06
CA ASN A 356 -3.42 34.35 15.51
C ASN A 356 -3.49 33.97 17.00
N ASP A 357 -4.28 32.95 17.34
CA ASP A 357 -4.56 32.50 18.70
C ASP A 357 -4.32 30.97 18.80
N GLY A 358 -3.78 30.53 19.91
CA GLY A 358 -3.50 29.12 20.14
C GLY A 358 -2.15 28.63 19.61
N VAL A 359 -2.10 27.32 19.30
CA VAL A 359 -0.91 26.62 18.83
C VAL A 359 -0.45 27.15 17.46
N LEU A 360 0.83 27.47 17.34
CA LEU A 360 1.41 27.84 16.06
C LEU A 360 1.84 26.59 15.29
N LEU A 361 1.26 26.34 14.14
CA LEU A 361 1.75 25.36 13.18
C LEU A 361 2.72 26.07 12.22
N ALA A 362 3.97 25.61 12.17
CA ALA A 362 5.02 26.22 11.35
C ALA A 362 5.60 25.21 10.36
N ASP A 363 5.75 25.65 9.11
CA ASP A 363 6.41 24.81 8.10
C ASP A 363 7.93 24.80 8.27
N ALA A 364 8.50 23.61 8.31
CA ALA A 364 9.92 23.33 8.52
C ALA A 364 10.84 23.95 7.44
N LYS A 365 10.34 24.11 6.22
CA LYS A 365 11.11 24.59 5.08
C LYS A 365 11.07 26.10 4.92
N SER A 366 10.06 26.75 5.47
CA SER A 366 9.91 28.21 5.36
C SER A 366 10.26 28.98 6.64
N ALA A 367 10.16 28.35 7.81
CA ALA A 367 10.49 28.96 9.08
C ALA A 367 12.01 28.87 9.38
N ALA A 368 12.60 29.99 9.79
CA ALA A 368 13.96 30.00 10.34
C ALA A 368 13.95 30.15 11.87
N TYR A 369 12.89 30.70 12.44
CA TYR A 369 12.74 30.91 13.87
C TYR A 369 11.28 30.85 14.30
N VAL A 370 11.02 30.22 15.46
CA VAL A 370 9.70 30.14 16.06
C VAL A 370 9.72 30.83 17.43
N GLY A 371 8.87 31.84 17.59
CA GLY A 371 8.84 32.67 18.81
C GLY A 371 7.94 32.13 19.92
N ARG A 372 7.95 30.82 20.18
CA ARG A 372 7.16 30.16 21.22
C ARG A 372 8.07 29.50 22.27
N PRO A 373 7.68 29.48 23.56
CA PRO A 373 8.50 28.85 24.62
C PRO A 373 8.73 27.35 24.44
N VAL A 374 7.71 26.63 23.98
CA VAL A 374 7.76 25.15 23.79
C VAL A 374 7.58 24.85 22.31
N VAL A 375 8.47 24.06 21.76
CA VAL A 375 8.43 23.68 20.33
C VAL A 375 8.55 22.17 20.18
N PHE A 376 7.56 21.59 19.48
CA PHE A 376 7.59 20.22 19.03
C PHE A 376 7.99 20.16 17.56
N TYR A 377 8.97 19.32 17.23
CA TYR A 377 9.44 19.09 15.87
C TYR A 377 9.04 17.69 15.46
N LEU A 378 8.23 17.54 14.40
CA LEU A 378 7.65 16.25 14.01
C LEU A 378 8.27 15.71 12.75
N GLY A 379 8.74 14.46 12.82
CA GLY A 379 9.28 13.70 11.71
C GLY A 379 10.78 13.90 11.54
N LEU A 380 11.25 15.09 11.20
CA LEU A 380 12.69 15.41 10.99
C LEU A 380 13.39 14.49 9.96
N ASP A 381 12.62 13.89 9.08
CA ASP A 381 13.04 12.92 8.05
C ASP A 381 13.58 13.62 6.78
N GLU A 382 13.83 12.82 5.73
CA GLU A 382 14.35 13.31 4.46
C GLU A 382 13.48 14.41 3.82
N ASP A 383 12.17 14.40 4.11
CA ASP A 383 11.25 15.42 3.58
C ASP A 383 11.55 16.82 4.10
N TRP A 384 12.22 16.97 5.23
CA TRP A 384 12.70 18.25 5.76
C TRP A 384 13.85 18.85 4.95
N THR A 385 14.49 18.05 4.09
CA THR A 385 15.57 18.51 3.25
C THR A 385 15.05 19.32 2.07
N HIS A 386 15.50 20.55 1.91
CA HIS A 386 15.12 21.35 0.74
C HIS A 386 15.68 20.74 -0.54
N SER A 387 14.82 20.55 -1.54
CA SER A 387 15.27 20.20 -2.88
C SER A 387 16.04 21.40 -3.49
N ALA A 388 17.32 21.24 -3.77
CA ALA A 388 18.10 22.27 -4.43
C ALA A 388 17.76 22.31 -5.93
N PRO A 389 17.06 23.36 -6.43
CA PRO A 389 16.72 23.44 -7.84
C PRO A 389 18.02 23.57 -8.67
N ARG A 390 18.15 22.73 -9.70
CA ARG A 390 19.27 22.78 -10.64
C ARG A 390 19.06 23.91 -11.64
N ARG A 391 19.12 25.16 -11.17
CA ARG A 391 18.97 26.38 -11.99
C ARG A 391 20.31 27.07 -12.17
N PRO A 392 20.64 27.59 -13.38
CA PRO A 392 21.94 28.20 -13.65
C PRO A 392 22.17 29.55 -12.95
N TRP A 393 21.10 30.14 -12.43
CA TRP A 393 21.22 31.42 -11.66
C TRP A 393 21.35 31.20 -10.16
N VAL A 394 21.15 29.96 -9.65
CA VAL A 394 21.26 29.63 -8.23
C VAL A 394 22.68 29.16 -7.93
N ASP A 395 23.34 29.82 -7.00
CA ASP A 395 24.55 29.30 -6.37
C ASP A 395 24.13 28.19 -5.38
N ARG A 396 24.40 26.96 -5.74
CA ARG A 396 23.92 25.77 -5.00
C ARG A 396 24.59 25.60 -3.64
N ASP A 397 25.90 25.93 -3.58
CA ASP A 397 26.67 25.77 -2.35
C ASP A 397 26.24 26.85 -1.34
N ALA A 398 26.07 28.10 -1.80
CA ALA A 398 25.54 29.17 -0.96
C ALA A 398 24.08 28.89 -0.51
N GLN A 399 23.25 28.32 -1.38
CA GLN A 399 21.89 27.98 -1.02
C GLN A 399 21.86 26.82 0.00
N TYR A 400 22.68 25.81 -0.17
CA TYR A 400 22.78 24.67 0.75
C TYR A 400 23.25 25.14 2.13
N THR A 401 24.31 25.96 2.19
CA THR A 401 24.78 26.54 3.44
C THR A 401 23.68 27.36 4.14
N ARG A 402 22.91 28.14 3.39
CA ARG A 402 21.80 28.93 3.92
C ARG A 402 20.71 28.02 4.52
N ASN A 403 20.34 26.95 3.81
CA ASN A 403 19.31 25.99 4.29
C ASN A 403 19.76 25.32 5.58
N ILE A 404 21.04 24.91 5.68
CA ILE A 404 21.59 24.33 6.92
C ILE A 404 21.51 25.32 8.06
N GLN A 405 21.90 26.57 7.85
CA GLN A 405 21.87 27.63 8.89
C GLN A 405 20.43 27.91 9.35
N GLN A 406 19.45 27.93 8.42
CA GLN A 406 18.03 28.06 8.75
C GLN A 406 17.55 26.90 9.59
N PHE A 407 17.84 25.68 9.17
CA PHE A 407 17.52 24.46 9.90
C PHE A 407 18.15 24.45 11.29
N GLN A 408 19.44 24.78 11.40
CA GLN A 408 20.17 24.88 12.66
C GLN A 408 19.58 25.91 13.61
N LEU A 409 19.14 27.07 13.11
CA LEU A 409 18.50 28.12 13.90
C LEU A 409 17.08 27.68 14.33
N LEU A 410 16.34 27.06 13.42
CA LEU A 410 14.99 26.55 13.68
C LEU A 410 14.98 25.50 14.79
N LEU A 411 15.89 24.50 14.75
CA LEU A 411 15.99 23.46 15.76
C LEU A 411 16.24 23.97 17.18
N GLN A 412 16.80 25.17 17.33
CA GLN A 412 17.09 25.80 18.61
C GLN A 412 16.02 26.81 19.04
N SER A 413 14.89 26.89 18.31
CA SER A 413 13.81 27.80 18.66
C SER A 413 13.10 27.35 19.94
N GLY A 414 12.66 28.31 20.75
CA GLY A 414 11.99 28.07 22.03
C GLY A 414 12.96 27.86 23.21
N ALA A 415 12.38 27.78 24.38
CA ALA A 415 13.11 27.48 25.62
C ALA A 415 13.21 25.97 25.87
N THR A 416 12.27 25.21 25.34
CA THR A 416 12.20 23.74 25.42
C THR A 416 11.87 23.18 24.04
N GLN A 417 12.67 22.20 23.59
CA GLN A 417 12.55 21.55 22.30
C GLN A 417 12.24 20.05 22.51
N TYR A 418 11.32 19.52 21.72
CA TYR A 418 11.00 18.10 21.66
C TYR A 418 11.09 17.61 20.21
N TYR A 419 12.00 16.68 19.94
CA TYR A 419 12.20 16.08 18.63
C TYR A 419 11.49 14.73 18.56
N LEU A 420 10.31 14.67 17.95
CA LEU A 420 9.43 13.51 17.89
C LEU A 420 9.57 12.86 16.51
N VAL A 421 10.14 11.67 16.47
CA VAL A 421 10.61 11.03 15.24
C VAL A 421 10.20 9.56 15.17
N GLN A 422 10.38 8.96 14.00
CA GLN A 422 10.21 7.53 13.77
C GLN A 422 11.48 6.94 13.13
N ASP A 423 11.78 5.68 13.42
CA ASP A 423 12.84 4.92 12.74
C ASP A 423 12.31 4.12 11.56
N SER A 424 11.02 3.83 11.53
CA SER A 424 10.38 3.09 10.45
C SER A 424 8.98 3.63 10.16
N LYS A 425 8.58 3.52 8.88
CA LYS A 425 7.27 3.90 8.40
C LYS A 425 6.76 2.84 7.43
N GLY A 426 5.65 2.18 7.80
CA GLY A 426 5.10 1.09 6.99
C GLY A 426 6.09 -0.07 6.76
N GLY A 427 6.97 -0.36 7.73
CA GLY A 427 8.00 -1.39 7.62
C GLY A 427 9.27 -0.98 6.86
N SER A 428 9.30 0.22 6.27
CA SER A 428 10.50 0.77 5.63
C SER A 428 11.28 1.66 6.60
N PRO A 429 12.63 1.65 6.58
CA PRO A 429 13.43 2.54 7.42
C PRO A 429 13.18 4.00 7.03
N VAL A 430 13.10 4.89 8.04
CA VAL A 430 13.03 6.34 7.85
C VAL A 430 14.46 6.89 7.76
N THR A 431 14.71 7.68 6.73
CA THR A 431 15.99 8.38 6.55
C THR A 431 15.92 9.73 7.27
N PRO A 432 16.78 10.01 8.26
CA PRO A 432 16.86 11.32 8.88
C PRO A 432 17.19 12.43 7.88
N CYS A 433 16.75 13.66 8.16
CA CYS A 433 17.06 14.84 7.35
C CYS A 433 18.57 14.95 7.09
N LEU A 434 18.97 15.14 5.82
CA LEU A 434 20.37 15.19 5.41
C LEU A 434 21.19 16.28 6.11
N TYR A 435 20.57 17.34 6.62
CA TYR A 435 21.28 18.39 7.32
C TYR A 435 21.88 17.93 8.65
N PHE A 436 21.35 16.89 9.27
CA PHE A 436 21.94 16.31 10.47
C PHE A 436 23.33 15.73 10.23
N SER A 437 23.61 15.16 9.06
CA SER A 437 24.94 14.66 8.70
C SER A 437 26.00 15.76 8.58
N GLU A 438 25.58 17.02 8.39
CA GLU A 438 26.47 18.18 8.38
C GLU A 438 26.62 18.84 9.76
N LEU A 439 25.65 18.61 10.64
CA LEU A 439 25.64 19.20 11.99
C LEU A 439 26.28 18.29 13.04
N PHE A 440 26.22 16.97 12.85
CA PHE A 440 26.77 15.98 13.78
C PHE A 440 28.03 15.33 13.21
N ASP A 441 29.06 15.18 14.04
CA ASP A 441 30.29 14.49 13.68
C ASP A 441 30.17 12.95 13.71
N GLU A 442 28.99 12.44 14.11
CA GLU A 442 28.70 11.00 14.28
C GLU A 442 28.02 10.45 13.02
N GLU A 443 28.42 9.24 12.59
CA GLU A 443 27.71 8.49 11.55
C GLU A 443 26.52 7.76 12.17
N PHE A 444 25.34 7.90 11.58
CA PHE A 444 24.10 7.25 12.01
C PHE A 444 23.17 7.01 10.80
N ASP A 445 22.40 5.94 10.87
CA ASP A 445 21.41 5.59 9.85
C ASP A 445 19.97 5.84 10.35
N ARG A 446 19.77 5.83 11.67
CA ARG A 446 18.47 5.96 12.34
C ARG A 446 18.56 6.92 13.52
N PHE A 447 17.42 7.47 13.92
CA PHE A 447 17.36 8.32 15.12
C PHE A 447 17.70 7.57 16.41
N SER A 448 17.38 6.26 16.49
CA SER A 448 17.74 5.43 17.64
C SER A 448 19.25 5.15 17.76
N ASP A 449 20.04 5.40 16.74
CA ASP A 449 21.51 5.33 16.81
C ASP A 449 22.09 6.52 17.56
N LEU A 450 21.33 7.60 17.71
CA LEU A 450 21.68 8.83 18.40
C LEU A 450 21.20 8.79 19.86
N ASP A 451 21.48 9.86 20.64
CA ASP A 451 20.91 10.02 21.98
C ASP A 451 19.37 10.12 21.89
N SER A 452 18.69 9.07 22.29
CA SER A 452 17.26 8.92 22.05
C SER A 452 16.52 8.20 23.18
N HIS A 453 15.23 8.48 23.25
CA HIS A 453 14.27 7.75 24.06
C HIS A 453 13.28 7.03 23.16
N VAL A 454 13.35 5.71 23.12
CA VAL A 454 12.40 4.89 22.37
C VAL A 454 11.13 4.72 23.21
N HIS A 455 10.00 5.16 22.63
CA HIS A 455 8.69 5.03 23.24
C HIS A 455 8.03 3.76 22.74
N THR A 456 7.84 2.81 23.65
CA THR A 456 7.08 1.60 23.37
C THR A 456 5.62 1.85 23.72
N PRO A 457 4.66 1.53 22.84
CA PRO A 457 3.24 1.67 23.14
C PRO A 457 2.88 0.98 24.45
N GLN A 458 2.27 1.69 25.38
CA GLN A 458 1.77 1.10 26.61
C GLN A 458 0.33 0.64 26.39
N PHE A 459 0.16 -0.65 26.11
CA PHE A 459 -1.16 -1.28 25.91
C PHE A 459 -2.06 -1.28 27.16
N ASP A 460 -1.55 -0.90 28.31
CA ASP A 460 -2.33 -0.78 29.57
C ASP A 460 -3.16 0.52 29.67
N ARG A 461 -3.04 1.45 28.75
CA ARG A 461 -3.96 2.56 28.67
C ARG A 461 -5.33 2.04 28.24
N ARG A 462 -6.15 1.70 29.20
CA ARG A 462 -7.59 1.55 29.01
C ARG A 462 -8.08 2.91 28.55
N GLY A 463 -8.24 3.06 27.24
CA GLY A 463 -8.88 4.25 26.70
C GLY A 463 -10.23 4.44 27.39
N GLU A 464 -10.45 5.60 27.98
CA GLU A 464 -11.80 6.02 28.34
C GLU A 464 -12.58 6.13 27.03
N GLY A 465 -13.35 5.14 26.65
CA GLY A 465 -14.12 5.23 25.41
C GLY A 465 -14.76 3.94 24.94
N PHE A 466 -14.19 2.79 25.29
CA PHE A 466 -14.80 1.50 25.01
C PHE A 466 -14.94 0.72 26.32
N GLU A 467 -16.11 0.84 26.99
CA GLU A 467 -16.49 -0.16 27.96
C GLU A 467 -16.61 -1.50 27.22
N ARG A 468 -15.63 -2.38 27.43
CA ARG A 468 -15.77 -3.78 27.05
C ARG A 468 -16.82 -4.39 27.98
N GLU A 469 -18.05 -4.52 27.47
CA GLU A 469 -18.96 -5.46 28.10
C GLU A 469 -18.32 -6.85 27.95
N SER A 470 -18.09 -7.50 29.10
CA SER A 470 -17.66 -8.89 29.09
C SER A 470 -18.83 -9.73 28.54
N VAL A 471 -18.72 -10.13 27.29
CA VAL A 471 -19.64 -11.10 26.72
C VAL A 471 -19.18 -12.47 27.22
N ASP A 472 -20.01 -13.10 28.05
CA ASP A 472 -19.78 -14.47 28.51
C ASP A 472 -20.14 -15.42 27.36
N VAL A 473 -19.19 -15.55 26.41
CA VAL A 473 -19.33 -16.47 25.28
C VAL A 473 -18.51 -17.72 25.57
N THR A 474 -19.21 -18.84 25.78
CA THR A 474 -18.57 -20.15 25.78
C THR A 474 -18.31 -20.53 24.32
N PRO A 475 -17.07 -20.61 23.84
CA PRO A 475 -16.80 -20.95 22.45
C PRO A 475 -17.28 -22.38 22.18
N THR A 476 -17.98 -22.53 21.05
CA THR A 476 -18.30 -23.88 20.56
C THR A 476 -17.04 -24.51 19.99
N GLU A 477 -16.79 -25.75 20.36
CA GLU A 477 -15.67 -26.53 19.83
C GLU A 477 -15.76 -26.68 18.31
N VAL A 478 -14.64 -26.49 17.63
CA VAL A 478 -14.49 -26.73 16.19
C VAL A 478 -14.02 -28.17 16.03
N THR A 479 -14.89 -29.02 15.50
CA THR A 479 -14.59 -30.44 15.30
C THR A 479 -14.09 -30.76 13.90
N THR A 480 -14.33 -29.87 12.93
CA THR A 480 -13.95 -30.10 11.53
C THR A 480 -13.43 -28.81 10.90
N ILE A 481 -12.40 -28.91 10.04
CA ILE A 481 -11.79 -27.78 9.34
C ILE A 481 -11.76 -28.01 7.81
N SER A 482 -12.00 -26.94 7.04
CA SER A 482 -11.88 -26.99 5.58
C SER A 482 -10.44 -26.69 5.13
N GLN A 483 -10.10 -27.07 3.89
CA GLN A 483 -8.76 -26.84 3.34
C GLN A 483 -8.35 -25.36 3.34
N SER A 484 -9.25 -24.46 2.99
CA SER A 484 -8.96 -23.01 2.97
C SER A 484 -8.76 -22.46 4.38
N SER A 485 -9.60 -22.88 5.33
CA SER A 485 -9.45 -22.49 6.73
C SER A 485 -8.17 -23.03 7.34
N LEU A 486 -7.79 -24.28 7.06
CA LEU A 486 -6.55 -24.88 7.54
C LEU A 486 -5.33 -24.17 6.95
N SER A 487 -5.30 -23.95 5.64
CA SER A 487 -4.18 -23.26 4.98
C SER A 487 -4.02 -21.83 5.50
N THR A 488 -5.10 -21.08 5.69
CA THR A 488 -5.05 -19.74 6.28
C THR A 488 -4.57 -19.77 7.72
N TYR A 489 -5.07 -20.72 8.52
CA TYR A 489 -4.69 -20.85 9.94
C TYR A 489 -3.21 -21.21 10.10
N VAL A 490 -2.70 -22.14 9.30
CA VAL A 490 -1.28 -22.55 9.32
C VAL A 490 -0.38 -21.42 8.89
N ASN A 491 -0.80 -20.61 7.90
CA ASN A 491 -0.02 -19.47 7.42
C ASN A 491 -0.04 -18.28 8.41
N CYS A 492 -1.23 -17.91 8.90
CA CYS A 492 -1.42 -16.81 9.84
C CYS A 492 -2.67 -17.06 10.70
N PRO A 493 -2.53 -17.54 11.96
CA PRO A 493 -3.67 -17.75 12.84
C PRO A 493 -4.54 -16.50 13.04
N ARG A 494 -3.94 -15.30 13.06
CA ARG A 494 -4.66 -14.04 13.22
C ARG A 494 -5.50 -13.70 11.98
N ASP A 495 -4.98 -13.91 10.78
CA ASP A 495 -5.75 -13.72 9.53
C ASP A 495 -6.95 -14.67 9.46
N HIS A 496 -6.77 -15.91 9.92
CA HIS A 496 -7.87 -16.85 10.08
C HIS A 496 -8.95 -16.33 11.04
N LEU A 497 -8.56 -15.73 12.18
CA LEU A 497 -9.48 -15.08 13.11
C LEU A 497 -10.21 -13.92 12.46
N PHE A 498 -9.49 -13.04 11.78
CA PHE A 498 -10.07 -11.86 11.11
C PHE A 498 -11.04 -12.28 10.00
N GLY A 499 -10.72 -13.29 9.22
CA GLY A 499 -11.63 -13.84 8.20
C GLY A 499 -12.92 -14.42 8.76
N ARG A 500 -13.01 -14.62 10.09
CA ARG A 500 -14.24 -15.02 10.79
C ARG A 500 -15.02 -13.84 11.37
N LEU A 501 -14.37 -12.71 11.57
CA LEU A 501 -14.95 -11.51 12.19
C LEU A 501 -15.36 -10.47 11.16
N VAL A 502 -14.69 -10.43 10.02
CA VAL A 502 -14.86 -9.41 9.00
C VAL A 502 -15.21 -10.07 7.66
N GLU A 503 -16.26 -9.59 7.03
CA GLU A 503 -16.58 -9.97 5.66
C GLU A 503 -15.63 -9.26 4.70
N GLY A 504 -15.13 -10.00 3.71
CA GLY A 504 -14.31 -9.42 2.65
C GLY A 504 -15.16 -8.83 1.52
N PRO A 505 -14.57 -8.01 0.65
CA PRO A 505 -15.29 -7.50 -0.51
C PRO A 505 -15.64 -8.61 -1.49
N ASP A 506 -16.79 -8.48 -2.16
CA ASP A 506 -17.06 -9.25 -3.37
C ASP A 506 -16.00 -8.94 -4.42
N THR A 507 -15.46 -9.96 -5.07
CA THR A 507 -14.44 -9.79 -6.09
C THR A 507 -14.83 -10.45 -7.40
N ASP A 508 -14.33 -9.91 -8.51
CA ASP A 508 -14.61 -10.43 -9.85
C ASP A 508 -14.18 -11.89 -10.01
N TYR A 509 -13.02 -12.26 -9.47
CA TYR A 509 -12.49 -13.62 -9.61
C TYR A 509 -13.27 -14.65 -8.80
N PHE A 510 -13.83 -14.29 -7.64
CA PHE A 510 -14.73 -15.19 -6.91
C PHE A 510 -16.05 -15.38 -7.65
N LYS A 511 -16.63 -14.27 -8.13
CA LYS A 511 -17.86 -14.34 -8.92
C LYS A 511 -17.66 -15.15 -10.20
N GLU A 512 -16.56 -14.91 -10.90
CA GLU A 512 -16.15 -15.62 -12.11
C GLU A 512 -15.97 -17.12 -11.83
N GLY A 513 -15.24 -17.47 -10.78
CA GLY A 513 -15.01 -18.86 -10.37
C GLY A 513 -16.32 -19.59 -10.11
N ASN A 514 -17.21 -19.01 -9.31
CA ASN A 514 -18.53 -19.58 -9.01
C ASN A 514 -19.36 -19.82 -10.28
N LEU A 515 -19.38 -18.88 -11.22
CA LEU A 515 -20.10 -19.03 -12.48
C LEU A 515 -19.56 -20.18 -13.32
N PHE A 516 -18.26 -20.40 -13.36
CA PHE A 516 -17.71 -21.56 -14.05
C PHE A 516 -18.04 -22.88 -13.33
N HIS A 517 -18.02 -22.92 -12.01
CA HIS A 517 -18.43 -24.10 -11.23
C HIS A 517 -19.91 -24.43 -11.47
N ASP A 518 -20.79 -23.43 -11.43
CA ASP A 518 -22.21 -23.60 -11.75
C ASP A 518 -22.42 -24.15 -13.17
N PHE A 519 -21.61 -23.68 -14.14
CA PHE A 519 -21.67 -24.19 -15.51
C PHE A 519 -21.19 -25.64 -15.60
N VAL A 520 -20.12 -26.02 -14.93
CA VAL A 520 -19.65 -27.40 -14.89
C VAL A 520 -20.72 -28.32 -14.32
N GLU A 521 -21.32 -27.97 -13.19
CA GLU A 521 -22.39 -28.73 -12.55
C GLU A 521 -23.61 -28.88 -13.49
N PHE A 522 -23.99 -27.78 -14.16
CA PHE A 522 -25.07 -27.80 -15.14
C PHE A 522 -24.75 -28.68 -16.33
N TYR A 523 -23.54 -28.59 -16.87
CA TYR A 523 -23.11 -29.39 -18.01
C TYR A 523 -23.05 -30.88 -17.70
N VAL A 524 -22.47 -31.27 -16.57
CA VAL A 524 -22.40 -32.68 -16.14
C VAL A 524 -23.79 -33.31 -16.01
N THR A 525 -24.77 -32.52 -15.57
CA THR A 525 -26.18 -33.00 -15.45
C THR A 525 -26.90 -32.98 -16.80
N HIS A 526 -26.63 -32.04 -17.69
CA HIS A 526 -27.38 -31.85 -18.94
C HIS A 526 -26.48 -31.74 -20.20
N PRO A 527 -25.56 -32.70 -20.45
CA PRO A 527 -24.61 -32.56 -21.57
C PRO A 527 -25.31 -32.49 -22.93
N ASP A 528 -26.38 -33.24 -23.15
CA ASP A 528 -27.15 -33.25 -24.41
C ASP A 528 -27.94 -31.93 -24.68
N PHE A 529 -28.09 -31.10 -23.66
CA PHE A 529 -28.80 -29.81 -23.80
C PHE A 529 -27.90 -28.67 -24.24
N VAL A 530 -26.61 -28.76 -23.96
CA VAL A 530 -25.65 -27.68 -24.19
C VAL A 530 -25.17 -27.72 -25.63
N ASP A 531 -25.76 -26.86 -26.47
CA ASP A 531 -25.35 -26.59 -27.83
C ASP A 531 -24.68 -25.21 -27.91
N GLU A 532 -24.25 -24.78 -29.11
CA GLU A 532 -23.60 -23.48 -29.34
C GLU A 532 -24.46 -22.27 -28.89
N ALA A 533 -25.79 -22.38 -29.05
CA ALA A 533 -26.70 -21.30 -28.62
C ALA A 533 -26.80 -21.19 -27.10
N VAL A 534 -26.71 -22.32 -26.40
CA VAL A 534 -26.67 -22.37 -24.94
C VAL A 534 -25.33 -21.81 -24.46
N VAL A 535 -24.20 -22.17 -25.09
CA VAL A 535 -22.88 -21.60 -24.80
C VAL A 535 -22.90 -20.08 -24.94
N ASP A 536 -23.45 -19.56 -26.03
CA ASP A 536 -23.62 -18.10 -26.21
C ASP A 536 -24.42 -17.47 -25.05
N SER A 537 -25.53 -18.09 -24.66
CA SER A 537 -26.38 -17.61 -23.57
C SER A 537 -25.70 -17.65 -22.21
N VAL A 538 -24.86 -18.66 -21.96
CA VAL A 538 -24.02 -18.78 -20.75
C VAL A 538 -23.01 -17.63 -20.71
N VAL A 539 -22.27 -17.40 -21.78
CA VAL A 539 -21.28 -16.33 -21.86
C VAL A 539 -21.89 -14.95 -21.63
N GLU A 540 -23.05 -14.68 -22.27
CA GLU A 540 -23.76 -13.41 -22.06
C GLU A 540 -24.23 -13.24 -20.60
N TYR A 541 -24.68 -14.32 -19.97
CA TYR A 541 -25.06 -14.29 -18.56
C TYR A 541 -23.85 -14.03 -17.65
N MET A 542 -22.73 -14.71 -17.89
CA MET A 542 -21.49 -14.49 -17.11
C MET A 542 -21.00 -13.05 -17.24
N LEU A 543 -21.07 -12.47 -18.43
CA LEU A 543 -20.72 -11.06 -18.64
C LEU A 543 -21.64 -10.11 -17.87
N ALA A 544 -22.95 -10.36 -17.88
CA ALA A 544 -23.92 -9.56 -17.13
C ALA A 544 -23.65 -9.59 -15.61
N GLU A 545 -23.39 -10.78 -15.06
CA GLU A 545 -23.11 -10.98 -13.64
C GLU A 545 -21.78 -10.35 -13.17
N THR A 546 -20.77 -10.32 -14.05
CA THR A 546 -19.45 -9.74 -13.74
C THR A 546 -19.32 -8.28 -14.13
N ARG A 547 -20.32 -7.71 -14.82
CA ARG A 547 -20.34 -6.32 -15.28
C ARG A 547 -20.02 -5.30 -14.17
N PRO A 548 -20.51 -5.43 -12.92
CA PRO A 548 -20.20 -4.46 -11.86
C PRO A 548 -18.69 -4.32 -11.55
N PHE A 549 -17.89 -5.29 -11.94
CA PHE A 549 -16.45 -5.32 -11.68
C PHE A 549 -15.58 -4.96 -12.90
N VAL A 550 -16.13 -5.07 -14.11
CA VAL A 550 -15.35 -5.03 -15.38
C VAL A 550 -15.52 -3.69 -16.07
N ARG A 551 -14.42 -3.13 -16.59
CA ARG A 551 -14.49 -1.92 -17.41
C ARG A 551 -15.17 -2.24 -18.75
N SER A 552 -15.94 -1.30 -19.26
CA SER A 552 -16.62 -1.45 -20.56
C SER A 552 -15.65 -1.72 -21.72
N VAL A 553 -14.42 -1.19 -21.64
CA VAL A 553 -13.36 -1.43 -22.65
C VAL A 553 -12.83 -2.86 -22.62
N ASP A 554 -12.94 -3.56 -21.50
CA ASP A 554 -12.44 -4.93 -21.31
C ASP A 554 -13.49 -6.01 -21.60
N GLU A 555 -14.76 -5.64 -21.87
CA GLU A 555 -15.86 -6.57 -22.09
C GLU A 555 -15.59 -7.57 -23.21
N ALA A 556 -15.02 -7.10 -24.33
CA ALA A 556 -14.70 -7.98 -25.47
C ALA A 556 -13.64 -9.04 -25.09
N THR A 557 -12.65 -8.67 -24.30
CA THR A 557 -11.63 -9.60 -23.80
C THR A 557 -12.23 -10.60 -22.83
N ARG A 558 -13.09 -10.15 -21.92
CA ARG A 558 -13.81 -11.02 -20.98
C ARG A 558 -14.73 -11.99 -21.70
N ARG A 559 -15.43 -11.54 -22.73
CA ARG A 559 -16.27 -12.39 -23.60
C ARG A 559 -15.45 -13.53 -24.20
N THR A 560 -14.29 -13.22 -24.77
CA THR A 560 -13.38 -14.22 -25.34
C THR A 560 -12.91 -15.21 -24.27
N LYS A 561 -12.51 -14.70 -23.09
CA LYS A 561 -12.09 -15.53 -21.97
C LYS A 561 -13.17 -16.50 -21.51
N TYR A 562 -14.41 -16.00 -21.33
CA TYR A 562 -15.53 -16.84 -20.89
C TYR A 562 -15.91 -17.89 -21.91
N ARG A 563 -15.96 -17.50 -23.18
CA ARG A 563 -16.22 -18.44 -24.26
C ARG A 563 -15.17 -19.56 -24.30
N ALA A 564 -13.89 -19.20 -24.28
CA ALA A 564 -12.81 -20.17 -24.28
C ALA A 564 -12.87 -21.13 -23.07
N GLY A 565 -13.12 -20.59 -21.85
CA GLY A 565 -13.27 -21.42 -20.68
C GLY A 565 -14.43 -22.38 -20.74
N VAL A 566 -15.60 -21.91 -21.21
CA VAL A 566 -16.82 -22.77 -21.40
C VAL A 566 -16.57 -23.85 -22.46
N GLU A 567 -15.97 -23.50 -23.60
CA GLU A 567 -15.64 -24.45 -24.66
C GLU A 567 -14.61 -25.48 -24.21
N THR A 568 -13.59 -25.10 -23.43
CA THR A 568 -12.60 -26.02 -22.84
C THR A 568 -13.26 -27.00 -21.85
N ILE A 569 -14.20 -26.52 -21.03
CA ILE A 569 -14.98 -27.37 -20.12
C ILE A 569 -15.79 -28.41 -20.92
N VAL A 570 -16.52 -27.98 -21.95
CA VAL A 570 -17.28 -28.87 -22.83
C VAL A 570 -16.35 -29.93 -23.46
N ALA A 571 -15.25 -29.51 -24.08
CA ALA A 571 -14.29 -30.41 -24.71
C ALA A 571 -13.67 -31.41 -23.72
N PHE A 572 -13.39 -30.97 -22.48
CA PHE A 572 -12.88 -31.87 -21.43
C PHE A 572 -13.88 -33.00 -21.12
N PHE A 573 -15.16 -32.70 -20.90
CA PHE A 573 -16.16 -33.67 -20.56
C PHE A 573 -16.58 -34.57 -21.74
N GLU A 574 -16.48 -34.06 -22.96
CA GLU A 574 -16.65 -34.90 -24.16
C GLU A 574 -15.55 -35.96 -24.28
N ALA A 575 -14.30 -35.58 -23.96
CA ALA A 575 -13.16 -36.51 -23.97
C ALA A 575 -13.07 -37.39 -22.71
N ASN A 576 -13.51 -36.88 -21.57
CA ASN A 576 -13.41 -37.51 -20.25
C ASN A 576 -14.78 -37.60 -19.57
N THR A 577 -15.66 -38.46 -20.07
CA THR A 577 -16.98 -38.62 -19.47
C THR A 577 -16.88 -39.20 -18.06
N PRO A 578 -17.51 -38.58 -17.04
CA PRO A 578 -17.54 -39.12 -15.69
C PRO A 578 -18.17 -40.53 -15.64
N SER A 579 -17.78 -41.33 -14.65
CA SER A 579 -18.37 -42.64 -14.41
C SER A 579 -19.85 -42.54 -14.02
N ASP A 580 -20.60 -43.63 -14.18
CA ASP A 580 -21.97 -43.77 -13.61
C ASP A 580 -21.92 -43.53 -12.09
N ASP A 581 -22.89 -42.81 -11.56
CA ASP A 581 -22.98 -42.39 -10.16
C ASP A 581 -23.42 -43.48 -9.17
N ALA A 582 -23.70 -44.71 -9.67
CA ALA A 582 -24.25 -45.83 -8.87
C ALA A 582 -23.38 -46.24 -7.66
N PHE A 583 -22.11 -45.85 -7.63
CA PHE A 583 -21.19 -46.08 -6.51
C PHE A 583 -21.32 -45.03 -5.40
N LEU A 584 -22.04 -43.92 -5.64
CA LEU A 584 -22.23 -42.84 -4.68
C LEU A 584 -23.56 -42.96 -3.95
N THR A 585 -23.60 -42.58 -2.69
CA THR A 585 -24.84 -42.34 -1.98
C THR A 585 -25.49 -41.05 -2.46
N PRO A 586 -26.83 -40.99 -2.56
CA PRO A 586 -27.48 -39.72 -2.89
C PRO A 586 -27.04 -38.64 -1.94
N ALA A 587 -26.61 -37.50 -2.48
CA ALA A 587 -26.32 -36.34 -1.69
C ALA A 587 -27.61 -35.55 -1.42
N SER A 588 -27.65 -34.77 -0.33
CA SER A 588 -28.77 -33.90 0.01
C SER A 588 -28.27 -32.49 0.20
N GLY A 589 -28.97 -31.47 -0.31
CA GLY A 589 -28.67 -30.06 -0.10
C GLY A 589 -27.75 -29.49 -1.16
N TRP A 590 -28.29 -29.35 -2.36
CA TRP A 590 -27.65 -28.62 -3.45
C TRP A 590 -27.72 -27.11 -3.19
N GLY A 591 -26.66 -26.40 -3.55
CA GLY A 591 -26.69 -24.95 -3.63
C GLY A 591 -27.59 -24.47 -4.77
N GLU A 592 -27.87 -23.19 -4.81
CA GLU A 592 -28.53 -22.57 -5.96
C GLU A 592 -27.53 -22.58 -7.13
N ASN A 593 -27.96 -23.07 -8.30
CA ASN A 593 -27.19 -23.06 -9.52
C ASN A 593 -27.82 -22.06 -10.50
N VAL A 594 -27.11 -21.01 -10.85
CA VAL A 594 -27.67 -19.91 -11.66
C VAL A 594 -28.09 -20.34 -13.07
N PHE A 595 -27.47 -21.37 -13.64
CA PHE A 595 -27.83 -21.89 -14.96
C PHE A 595 -29.01 -22.83 -14.88
N ALA A 596 -29.18 -23.58 -13.77
CA ALA A 596 -30.38 -24.35 -13.49
C ALA A 596 -31.62 -23.46 -13.48
N ASP A 597 -31.57 -22.34 -12.79
CA ASP A 597 -32.65 -21.36 -12.72
C ASP A 597 -32.89 -20.69 -14.08
N ARG A 598 -31.80 -20.31 -14.77
CA ARG A 598 -31.91 -19.63 -16.06
C ARG A 598 -32.56 -20.45 -17.16
N PHE A 599 -32.25 -21.76 -17.18
CA PHE A 599 -32.74 -22.68 -18.20
C PHE A 599 -33.92 -23.52 -17.74
N ASP A 600 -34.44 -23.33 -16.51
CA ASP A 600 -35.53 -24.11 -15.87
C ASP A 600 -35.23 -25.60 -15.93
N ARG A 601 -33.99 -25.97 -15.55
CA ARG A 601 -33.51 -27.35 -15.51
C ARG A 601 -32.76 -27.61 -14.20
N PRO A 602 -33.34 -28.43 -13.31
CA PRO A 602 -32.70 -28.70 -12.03
C PRO A 602 -31.43 -29.51 -12.20
N VAL A 603 -30.44 -29.18 -11.35
CA VAL A 603 -29.18 -29.92 -11.22
C VAL A 603 -29.28 -30.82 -10.00
N ASP A 604 -29.11 -32.13 -10.19
CA ASP A 604 -29.25 -33.15 -9.15
C ASP A 604 -28.18 -34.27 -9.22
N SER A 605 -27.07 -34.01 -9.94
CA SER A 605 -26.01 -35.02 -10.08
C SER A 605 -25.24 -35.19 -8.76
N PRO A 606 -25.15 -36.42 -8.19
CA PRO A 606 -24.38 -36.70 -6.99
C PRO A 606 -22.84 -36.64 -7.22
N LEU A 607 -22.41 -36.45 -8.47
CA LEU A 607 -21.00 -36.40 -8.85
C LEU A 607 -20.36 -35.01 -8.59
N THR A 608 -21.18 -33.95 -8.64
CA THR A 608 -20.68 -32.55 -8.58
C THR A 608 -20.98 -31.90 -7.23
N GLU A 609 -20.17 -30.93 -6.86
CA GLU A 609 -20.35 -30.06 -5.69
C GLU A 609 -20.66 -30.84 -4.40
N ARG A 610 -19.99 -31.99 -4.26
CA ARG A 610 -20.28 -32.95 -3.22
C ARG A 610 -19.74 -32.52 -1.87
N TRP A 611 -20.64 -32.12 -0.99
CA TRP A 611 -20.30 -31.77 0.40
C TRP A 611 -19.96 -33.00 1.23
N PHE A 612 -18.96 -32.90 2.08
CA PHE A 612 -18.67 -33.88 3.12
C PHE A 612 -18.25 -33.20 4.42
N GLU A 613 -18.58 -33.90 5.51
CA GLU A 613 -18.07 -33.64 6.84
C GLU A 613 -17.69 -34.98 7.45
N ASN A 614 -16.45 -35.09 7.90
CA ASN A 614 -15.87 -36.30 8.44
C ASN A 614 -15.31 -35.99 9.83
N ASP A 615 -16.17 -36.22 10.84
CA ASP A 615 -15.85 -35.98 12.24
C ASP A 615 -14.70 -36.86 12.76
N ASP A 616 -14.52 -38.07 12.21
CA ASP A 616 -13.46 -39.00 12.63
C ASP A 616 -12.05 -38.47 12.20
N LEU A 617 -11.98 -37.71 11.14
CA LEU A 617 -10.74 -37.14 10.59
C LEU A 617 -10.62 -35.63 10.84
N GLY A 618 -11.61 -35.01 11.46
CA GLY A 618 -11.62 -33.55 11.65
C GLY A 618 -11.73 -32.73 10.35
N LEU A 619 -12.20 -33.32 9.26
CA LEU A 619 -12.18 -32.74 7.92
C LEU A 619 -13.58 -32.42 7.39
N LYS A 620 -13.69 -31.29 6.69
CA LYS A 620 -14.87 -30.95 5.88
C LYS A 620 -14.48 -30.27 4.57
N GLY A 621 -15.36 -30.42 3.58
CA GLY A 621 -15.11 -29.79 2.30
C GLY A 621 -16.22 -30.05 1.30
N LYS A 622 -16.02 -29.49 0.11
CA LYS A 622 -16.91 -29.69 -1.03
C LYS A 622 -16.05 -30.10 -2.22
N ILE A 623 -16.28 -31.31 -2.74
CA ILE A 623 -15.55 -31.86 -3.88
C ILE A 623 -16.25 -31.37 -5.13
N ASP A 624 -15.54 -30.67 -6.01
CA ASP A 624 -16.12 -30.13 -7.24
C ASP A 624 -16.65 -31.20 -8.16
N LEU A 625 -15.90 -32.31 -8.34
CA LEU A 625 -16.30 -33.42 -9.17
C LEU A 625 -15.71 -34.75 -8.67
N VAL A 626 -16.53 -35.73 -8.42
CA VAL A 626 -16.14 -37.14 -8.28
C VAL A 626 -16.23 -37.82 -9.65
N HIS A 627 -15.12 -37.76 -10.38
CA HIS A 627 -15.08 -38.26 -11.78
C HIS A 627 -15.20 -39.78 -11.87
N ALA A 628 -14.60 -40.49 -10.94
CA ALA A 628 -14.61 -41.95 -10.83
C ALA A 628 -14.37 -42.36 -9.35
N PRO A 629 -14.63 -43.65 -8.97
CA PRO A 629 -14.36 -44.11 -7.60
C PRO A 629 -12.96 -43.88 -7.08
N THR A 630 -11.99 -43.71 -7.97
CA THR A 630 -10.58 -43.48 -7.61
C THR A 630 -10.04 -42.16 -8.13
N ARG A 631 -10.89 -41.31 -8.73
CA ARG A 631 -10.46 -40.04 -9.31
C ARG A 631 -11.37 -38.89 -8.91
N LEU A 632 -10.77 -37.88 -8.29
CA LEU A 632 -11.38 -36.59 -7.99
C LEU A 632 -10.85 -35.51 -8.95
N VAL A 633 -11.70 -34.57 -9.32
CA VAL A 633 -11.30 -33.44 -10.16
C VAL A 633 -11.76 -32.15 -9.49
N ASP A 634 -10.89 -31.18 -9.48
CA ASP A 634 -11.11 -29.83 -8.95
C ASP A 634 -10.91 -28.79 -10.06
N HIS A 635 -11.86 -27.89 -10.20
CA HIS A 635 -11.92 -26.94 -11.30
C HIS A 635 -11.24 -25.62 -10.92
N LYS A 636 -10.32 -25.12 -11.75
CA LYS A 636 -9.55 -23.90 -11.48
C LYS A 636 -9.58 -22.93 -12.64
N SER A 637 -9.98 -21.69 -12.35
CA SER A 637 -9.84 -20.54 -13.25
C SER A 637 -8.47 -19.88 -13.17
N GLY A 638 -7.63 -20.26 -12.20
CA GLY A 638 -6.28 -19.71 -12.00
C GLY A 638 -5.21 -20.46 -12.78
N SER A 639 -3.98 -19.92 -12.75
CA SER A 639 -2.81 -20.50 -13.44
C SER A 639 -2.46 -21.90 -12.95
N ARG A 640 -2.00 -22.74 -13.88
CA ARG A 640 -1.61 -24.13 -13.62
C ARG A 640 -0.38 -24.19 -12.71
N LYS A 641 -0.45 -25.08 -11.72
CA LYS A 641 0.69 -25.45 -10.89
C LYS A 641 1.15 -26.86 -11.27
N SER A 642 2.44 -27.11 -11.25
CA SER A 642 2.96 -28.47 -11.48
C SER A 642 2.60 -29.41 -10.31
N ALA A 643 2.54 -30.71 -10.58
CA ALA A 643 2.30 -31.71 -9.52
C ALA A 643 3.34 -31.60 -8.38
N SER A 644 4.60 -31.29 -8.71
CA SER A 644 5.64 -31.07 -7.69
C SER A 644 5.36 -29.82 -6.84
N THR A 645 4.86 -28.76 -7.43
CA THR A 645 4.46 -27.57 -6.68
C THR A 645 3.30 -27.86 -5.74
N VAL A 646 2.32 -28.68 -6.19
CA VAL A 646 1.18 -29.09 -5.36
C VAL A 646 1.66 -29.89 -4.14
N VAL A 647 2.53 -30.88 -4.35
CA VAL A 647 3.07 -31.72 -3.26
C VAL A 647 3.93 -30.88 -2.31
N THR A 648 4.79 -29.98 -2.83
CA THR A 648 5.62 -29.09 -2.01
C THR A 648 4.77 -28.13 -1.17
N ASN A 649 3.71 -27.56 -1.74
CA ASN A 649 2.83 -26.65 -1.00
C ASN A 649 1.97 -27.38 0.05
N ALA A 650 1.81 -28.69 -0.05
CA ALA A 650 1.13 -29.51 0.93
C ALA A 650 2.05 -30.07 2.04
N ALA A 651 3.35 -29.72 2.01
CA ALA A 651 4.28 -30.13 3.06
C ALA A 651 3.84 -29.59 4.44
N ILE A 652 3.96 -30.45 5.45
CA ILE A 652 3.55 -30.14 6.82
C ILE A 652 4.75 -29.97 7.79
N GLU A 653 5.94 -30.46 7.45
CA GLU A 653 7.11 -30.43 8.30
C GLU A 653 8.42 -30.28 7.49
N PRO A 654 9.00 -29.06 7.33
CA PRO A 654 8.33 -27.79 7.65
C PRO A 654 7.24 -27.44 6.64
N PRO A 655 6.20 -26.72 7.03
CA PRO A 655 5.20 -26.18 6.10
C PRO A 655 5.84 -25.31 5.04
N SER A 656 5.24 -25.25 3.86
CA SER A 656 5.71 -24.39 2.78
C SER A 656 5.47 -22.90 3.08
N GLU A 657 6.14 -22.01 2.35
CA GLU A 657 5.88 -20.55 2.41
C GLU A 657 4.44 -20.19 2.01
N SER A 658 3.78 -21.03 1.23
CA SER A 658 2.40 -20.85 0.79
C SER A 658 1.60 -22.15 0.97
N PRO A 659 1.21 -22.50 2.20
CA PRO A 659 0.54 -23.76 2.49
C PRO A 659 -0.75 -23.94 1.68
N ASN A 660 -0.89 -25.09 1.04
CA ASN A 660 -2.11 -25.47 0.33
C ASN A 660 -2.36 -26.96 0.49
N PHE A 661 -3.30 -27.31 1.34
CA PHE A 661 -3.61 -28.69 1.70
C PHE A 661 -4.76 -29.29 0.89
N GLN A 662 -5.20 -28.66 -0.20
CA GLN A 662 -6.42 -29.07 -0.91
C GLN A 662 -6.36 -30.51 -1.40
N ALA A 663 -5.34 -30.88 -2.19
CA ALA A 663 -5.22 -32.25 -2.70
C ALA A 663 -5.07 -33.28 -1.57
N LEU A 664 -4.23 -32.94 -0.57
CA LEU A 664 -3.96 -33.82 0.56
C LEU A 664 -5.21 -34.07 1.40
N LEU A 665 -5.99 -33.01 1.71
CA LEU A 665 -7.23 -33.11 2.49
C LEU A 665 -8.29 -33.97 1.80
N TYR A 666 -8.50 -33.76 0.51
CA TYR A 666 -9.51 -34.51 -0.23
C TYR A 666 -9.10 -35.96 -0.46
N LEU A 667 -7.82 -36.22 -0.70
CA LEU A 667 -7.30 -37.60 -0.77
C LEU A 667 -7.41 -38.31 0.57
N THR A 668 -7.11 -37.63 1.70
CA THR A 668 -7.24 -38.19 3.04
C THR A 668 -8.71 -38.58 3.34
N HIS A 669 -9.66 -37.67 3.06
CA HIS A 669 -11.06 -37.97 3.19
C HIS A 669 -11.48 -39.15 2.28
N TRP A 670 -11.07 -39.17 1.01
CA TRP A 670 -11.48 -40.17 0.04
C TRP A 670 -10.86 -41.53 0.33
N ARG A 671 -9.63 -41.56 0.87
CA ARG A 671 -8.98 -42.78 1.39
C ARG A 671 -9.86 -43.50 2.44
N SER A 672 -10.51 -42.77 3.32
CA SER A 672 -11.38 -43.38 4.34
C SER A 672 -12.52 -44.22 3.75
N GLN A 673 -12.92 -43.92 2.51
CA GLN A 673 -13.95 -44.69 1.78
C GLN A 673 -13.35 -45.80 0.91
N TYR A 674 -12.10 -45.66 0.49
CA TYR A 674 -11.39 -46.60 -0.39
C TYR A 674 -9.95 -46.87 0.12
N PRO A 675 -9.79 -47.51 1.30
CA PRO A 675 -8.52 -47.55 2.03
C PRO A 675 -7.34 -48.19 1.29
N ASP A 676 -7.58 -49.22 0.51
CA ASP A 676 -6.52 -50.00 -0.12
C ASP A 676 -6.37 -49.73 -1.63
N ARG A 677 -6.85 -48.58 -2.10
CA ARG A 677 -6.82 -48.26 -3.53
C ARG A 677 -5.93 -47.07 -3.81
N PRO A 678 -5.15 -47.08 -4.92
CA PRO A 678 -4.54 -45.88 -5.44
C PRO A 678 -5.63 -44.90 -5.84
N LEU A 679 -5.40 -43.62 -5.51
CA LEU A 679 -6.33 -42.54 -5.80
C LEU A 679 -5.61 -41.47 -6.64
N GLU A 680 -6.38 -40.67 -7.37
CA GLU A 680 -5.89 -39.52 -8.13
C GLU A 680 -6.73 -38.30 -7.81
N PHE A 681 -6.05 -37.16 -7.57
CA PHE A 681 -6.65 -35.85 -7.49
C PHE A 681 -6.13 -35.02 -8.63
N THR A 682 -6.99 -34.54 -9.52
CA THR A 682 -6.60 -33.76 -10.70
C THR A 682 -7.12 -32.35 -10.61
N PHE A 683 -6.22 -31.37 -10.70
CA PHE A 683 -6.61 -30.00 -10.94
C PHE A 683 -6.86 -29.79 -12.44
N PHE A 684 -8.02 -29.27 -12.80
CA PHE A 684 -8.39 -28.90 -14.16
C PHE A 684 -8.40 -27.39 -14.32
N HIS A 685 -7.38 -26.87 -14.97
CA HIS A 685 -7.15 -25.43 -15.19
C HIS A 685 -7.72 -25.01 -16.56
N PHE A 686 -9.03 -24.85 -16.66
CA PHE A 686 -9.73 -24.65 -17.93
C PHE A 686 -9.46 -23.31 -18.64
N LEU A 687 -8.72 -22.39 -18.03
CA LEU A 687 -8.29 -21.13 -18.64
C LEU A 687 -6.77 -21.10 -18.93
N GLU A 688 -6.01 -22.16 -18.64
CA GLU A 688 -4.54 -22.18 -18.80
C GLU A 688 -4.15 -22.05 -20.27
N THR A 689 -4.89 -22.69 -21.14
CA THR A 689 -4.64 -22.70 -22.60
C THR A 689 -5.45 -21.66 -23.35
N LEU A 690 -5.83 -20.54 -22.73
CA LEU A 690 -6.68 -19.51 -23.34
C LEU A 690 -6.15 -19.03 -24.70
N ASP A 691 -4.84 -18.77 -24.80
CA ASP A 691 -4.21 -18.33 -26.03
C ASP A 691 -4.26 -19.41 -27.13
N ASP A 692 -4.07 -20.70 -26.74
CA ASP A 692 -4.15 -21.85 -27.65
C ASP A 692 -5.58 -22.14 -28.09
N VAL A 693 -6.56 -21.97 -27.21
CA VAL A 693 -7.99 -22.03 -27.57
C VAL A 693 -8.33 -20.99 -28.62
N VAL A 694 -7.90 -19.75 -28.41
CA VAL A 694 -8.11 -18.65 -29.36
C VAL A 694 -7.40 -18.94 -30.70
N ALA A 695 -6.25 -19.61 -30.68
CA ALA A 695 -5.54 -20.05 -31.89
C ALA A 695 -6.14 -21.33 -32.53
N GLY A 696 -7.00 -22.06 -31.81
CA GLY A 696 -7.58 -23.33 -32.26
C GLY A 696 -6.64 -24.54 -32.16
N GLU A 697 -5.65 -24.46 -31.27
CA GLU A 697 -4.57 -25.45 -31.09
C GLU A 697 -4.55 -25.98 -29.63
N VAL A 698 -5.69 -26.43 -29.09
CA VAL A 698 -5.79 -26.87 -27.67
C VAL A 698 -5.30 -28.30 -27.49
N ASP A 699 -4.36 -28.50 -26.55
CA ASP A 699 -4.08 -29.80 -25.95
C ASP A 699 -4.69 -29.84 -24.52
N LEU A 700 -5.71 -30.69 -24.33
CA LEU A 700 -6.39 -30.81 -23.03
C LEU A 700 -5.47 -31.32 -21.92
N ASP A 701 -4.42 -32.10 -22.24
CA ASP A 701 -3.46 -32.56 -21.23
C ASP A 701 -2.68 -31.39 -20.60
N ASP A 702 -2.52 -30.29 -21.32
CA ASP A 702 -1.90 -29.09 -20.80
C ASP A 702 -2.75 -28.33 -19.78
N THR A 703 -4.04 -28.63 -19.69
CA THR A 703 -4.96 -28.07 -18.69
C THR A 703 -4.98 -28.86 -17.37
N LEU A 704 -4.37 -30.05 -17.35
CA LEU A 704 -4.50 -31.00 -16.23
C LEU A 704 -3.24 -31.07 -15.38
N THR A 705 -3.42 -31.13 -14.07
CA THR A 705 -2.35 -31.45 -13.12
C THR A 705 -2.82 -32.59 -12.20
N PRO A 706 -2.55 -33.84 -12.60
CA PRO A 706 -2.83 -35.00 -11.76
C PRO A 706 -1.80 -35.14 -10.64
N VAL A 707 -2.27 -35.44 -9.44
CA VAL A 707 -1.48 -35.83 -8.27
C VAL A 707 -2.00 -37.18 -7.79
N SER A 708 -1.14 -38.17 -7.73
CA SER A 708 -1.51 -39.54 -7.33
C SER A 708 -1.27 -39.79 -5.85
N TYR A 709 -2.06 -40.73 -5.30
CA TYR A 709 -1.85 -41.32 -3.98
C TYR A 709 -1.61 -42.82 -4.12
N SER A 710 -0.58 -43.29 -3.45
CA SER A 710 -0.25 -44.75 -3.35
C SER A 710 -0.55 -45.23 -1.93
N PRO A 711 -1.37 -46.33 -1.76
CA PRO A 711 -1.75 -46.84 -0.45
C PRO A 711 -0.66 -47.69 0.21
N VAL A 712 0.60 -47.31 0.04
CA VAL A 712 1.77 -47.92 0.68
C VAL A 712 2.79 -46.80 1.00
N PRO A 713 3.69 -46.99 1.98
CA PRO A 713 4.78 -46.07 2.24
C PRO A 713 5.69 -45.88 1.03
N PHE A 714 6.37 -44.72 0.96
CA PHE A 714 7.25 -44.36 -0.16
C PHE A 714 8.33 -45.43 -0.39
N ASP A 715 8.99 -45.90 0.65
CA ASP A 715 10.05 -46.91 0.57
C ASP A 715 9.53 -48.25 0.03
N ALA A 716 8.31 -48.67 0.44
CA ALA A 716 7.66 -49.85 -0.08
C ALA A 716 7.25 -49.68 -1.55
N HIS A 717 6.79 -48.50 -1.94
CA HIS A 717 6.45 -48.20 -3.33
C HIS A 717 7.65 -48.36 -4.25
N VAL A 718 8.76 -47.63 -3.95
CA VAL A 718 9.98 -47.67 -4.81
C VAL A 718 10.71 -49.02 -4.75
N ARG A 719 10.47 -49.86 -3.74
CA ARG A 719 10.97 -51.21 -3.65
C ARG A 719 10.15 -52.20 -4.47
N SER A 720 8.90 -51.88 -4.82
CA SER A 720 7.96 -52.85 -5.43
C SER A 720 8.44 -53.36 -6.79
N GLU A 721 7.95 -54.57 -7.12
CA GLU A 721 8.22 -55.17 -8.44
C GLU A 721 7.62 -54.32 -9.56
N THR A 722 6.46 -53.76 -9.35
CA THR A 722 5.82 -52.80 -10.29
C THR A 722 6.70 -51.60 -10.61
N PHE A 723 7.27 -50.96 -9.61
CA PHE A 723 8.17 -49.80 -9.84
C PHE A 723 9.48 -50.20 -10.48
N PHE A 724 9.99 -51.38 -10.15
CA PHE A 724 11.18 -51.95 -10.83
C PHE A 724 10.91 -52.19 -12.32
N ASP A 725 9.73 -52.74 -12.67
CA ASP A 725 9.35 -52.93 -14.07
C ASP A 725 9.18 -51.59 -14.80
N GLU A 726 8.58 -50.58 -14.18
CA GLU A 726 8.49 -49.20 -14.73
C GLU A 726 9.89 -48.62 -15.01
N LEU A 727 10.86 -48.82 -14.12
CA LEU A 727 12.24 -48.38 -14.33
C LEU A 727 12.91 -49.03 -15.53
N ILE A 728 12.53 -50.30 -15.83
CA ILE A 728 13.06 -51.04 -16.98
C ILE A 728 12.35 -50.62 -18.26
N GLU A 729 11.03 -50.39 -18.22
CA GLU A 729 10.25 -50.10 -19.42
C GLU A 729 10.30 -48.64 -19.82
N GLU A 730 10.15 -47.74 -18.85
CA GLU A 730 10.00 -46.30 -19.07
C GLU A 730 11.20 -45.46 -18.60
N GLY A 731 12.12 -46.05 -17.84
CA GLY A 731 13.26 -45.34 -17.29
C GLY A 731 14.21 -44.78 -18.36
N ALA A 732 15.10 -43.92 -17.98
CA ALA A 732 16.11 -43.37 -18.88
C ALA A 732 17.07 -44.48 -19.40
N ASN A 733 17.60 -44.30 -20.59
CA ASN A 733 18.38 -45.34 -21.32
C ASN A 733 19.43 -46.14 -20.51
N LYS A 734 20.14 -45.46 -19.59
CA LYS A 734 21.17 -46.11 -18.78
C LYS A 734 20.56 -46.84 -17.59
N CYS A 735 19.41 -46.35 -17.04
CA CYS A 735 18.63 -47.02 -16.05
C CYS A 735 18.09 -48.32 -16.59
N GLN A 736 17.38 -48.28 -17.71
CA GLN A 736 16.87 -49.46 -18.41
C GLN A 736 18.00 -50.46 -18.68
N LYS A 737 19.12 -50.02 -19.27
CA LYS A 737 20.29 -50.87 -19.58
C LYS A 737 20.90 -51.52 -18.34
N THR A 738 20.90 -50.85 -17.20
CA THR A 738 21.47 -51.37 -15.95
C THR A 738 20.53 -52.34 -15.30
N LEU A 739 19.24 -51.96 -15.08
CA LEU A 739 18.28 -52.75 -14.32
C LEU A 739 17.75 -53.95 -15.09
N SER A 740 17.72 -53.95 -16.43
CA SER A 740 17.42 -55.12 -17.23
C SER A 740 18.44 -56.26 -17.13
N GLN A 741 19.56 -56.04 -16.49
CA GLN A 741 20.61 -57.05 -16.27
C GLN A 741 20.61 -57.64 -14.86
N VAL A 742 19.71 -57.23 -14.01
CA VAL A 742 19.51 -57.70 -12.65
C VAL A 742 18.10 -58.25 -12.51
N ASP A 743 17.86 -59.18 -11.60
CA ASP A 743 16.52 -59.65 -11.21
C ASP A 743 15.95 -58.76 -10.10
N TYR A 744 14.63 -58.91 -9.92
CA TYR A 744 13.96 -58.16 -8.88
C TYR A 744 14.50 -58.43 -7.46
N ASP A 745 14.91 -59.69 -7.17
CA ASP A 745 15.48 -60.02 -5.85
C ASP A 745 16.75 -59.24 -5.54
N THR A 746 17.59 -59.06 -6.55
CA THR A 746 18.82 -58.24 -6.44
C THR A 746 18.52 -56.75 -6.24
N TYR A 747 17.51 -56.24 -6.97
CA TYR A 747 17.04 -54.86 -6.81
C TYR A 747 16.43 -54.63 -5.40
N ALA A 748 15.51 -55.47 -4.99
CA ALA A 748 14.81 -55.38 -3.68
C ALA A 748 15.80 -55.53 -2.50
N ALA A 749 16.82 -56.37 -2.64
CA ALA A 749 17.85 -56.53 -1.60
C ALA A 749 18.68 -55.26 -1.34
N ALA A 750 18.71 -54.28 -2.25
CA ALA A 750 19.41 -52.99 -2.02
C ALA A 750 18.71 -52.14 -0.95
N PHE A 751 17.42 -52.39 -0.73
CA PHE A 751 16.61 -51.69 0.26
C PHE A 751 16.71 -52.32 1.66
N ASP A 752 17.32 -53.50 1.78
CA ASP A 752 17.51 -54.19 3.09
C ASP A 752 18.77 -53.63 3.80
N ASP A 753 19.70 -53.01 3.07
CA ASP A 753 20.99 -52.56 3.61
C ASP A 753 20.95 -51.15 4.24
N ALA A 754 20.04 -50.28 3.76
CA ALA A 754 19.84 -48.94 4.25
C ALA A 754 18.42 -48.43 3.91
N SER A 755 17.85 -47.66 4.78
CA SER A 755 16.53 -47.00 4.51
C SER A 755 16.66 -45.96 3.39
N VAL A 756 15.64 -45.91 2.53
CA VAL A 756 15.50 -44.86 1.51
C VAL A 756 15.17 -43.55 2.21
N PRO A 757 15.92 -42.48 1.98
CA PRO A 757 15.51 -41.15 2.45
C PRO A 757 14.16 -40.74 1.84
N ASP A 758 13.28 -40.16 2.67
CA ASP A 758 12.02 -39.59 2.22
C ASP A 758 12.25 -38.17 1.68
N THR A 759 12.77 -38.07 0.47
CA THR A 759 13.16 -36.82 -0.17
C THR A 759 12.84 -36.80 -1.66
N SER A 760 12.41 -35.62 -2.14
CA SER A 760 12.29 -35.32 -3.56
C SER A 760 13.57 -34.73 -4.18
N ASP A 761 14.60 -34.49 -3.35
CA ASP A 761 15.91 -34.06 -3.82
C ASP A 761 16.74 -35.24 -4.32
N SER A 762 16.98 -35.26 -5.63
CA SER A 762 17.72 -36.34 -6.27
C SER A 762 19.19 -36.40 -5.85
N ASP A 763 19.82 -35.31 -5.51
CA ASP A 763 21.22 -35.25 -5.13
C ASP A 763 21.39 -35.74 -3.69
N GLU A 764 20.45 -35.35 -2.78
CA GLU A 764 20.39 -35.92 -1.44
C GLU A 764 20.19 -37.43 -1.45
N LEU A 765 19.31 -37.95 -2.30
CA LEU A 765 19.07 -39.38 -2.42
C LEU A 765 20.28 -40.13 -2.97
N ILE A 766 20.97 -39.59 -3.99
CA ILE A 766 22.16 -40.15 -4.59
C ILE A 766 23.33 -40.19 -3.61
N GLU A 767 23.54 -39.13 -2.85
CA GLU A 767 24.62 -38.99 -1.88
C GLU A 767 24.35 -39.72 -0.56
N SER A 768 23.14 -40.19 -0.32
CA SER A 768 22.73 -40.91 0.88
C SER A 768 23.45 -42.27 1.05
N PRO A 769 23.50 -42.85 2.24
CA PRO A 769 23.96 -44.22 2.47
C PRO A 769 23.22 -45.25 1.63
N PHE A 770 21.91 -45.06 1.42
CA PHE A 770 21.10 -45.90 0.51
C PHE A 770 21.63 -45.80 -0.93
N GLY A 771 21.76 -44.56 -1.44
CA GLY A 771 22.23 -44.34 -2.83
C GLY A 771 23.56 -44.94 -3.11
N GLN A 772 24.53 -44.81 -2.20
CA GLN A 772 25.86 -45.43 -2.30
C GLN A 772 25.77 -46.96 -2.28
N GLY A 773 24.99 -47.53 -1.34
CA GLY A 773 24.78 -48.97 -1.24
C GLY A 773 24.06 -49.55 -2.46
N PHE A 774 23.10 -48.82 -3.01
CA PHE A 774 22.38 -49.20 -4.22
C PHE A 774 23.33 -49.28 -5.41
N VAL A 775 24.21 -48.31 -5.60
CA VAL A 775 25.25 -48.30 -6.65
C VAL A 775 26.23 -49.45 -6.47
N GLU A 776 26.72 -49.70 -5.26
CA GLU A 776 27.68 -50.79 -4.97
C GLU A 776 27.03 -52.15 -5.25
N ARG A 777 25.81 -52.39 -4.86
CA ARG A 777 25.12 -53.64 -5.11
C ARG A 777 24.87 -53.92 -6.60
N MET A 778 24.42 -52.88 -7.34
CA MET A 778 24.25 -53.01 -8.79
C MET A 778 25.59 -53.25 -9.51
N LYS A 779 26.66 -52.60 -9.09
CA LYS A 779 28.02 -52.88 -9.60
C LYS A 779 28.48 -54.29 -9.29
N ALA A 780 28.18 -54.83 -8.13
CA ALA A 780 28.53 -56.20 -7.76
C ALA A 780 27.82 -57.21 -8.66
N SER A 781 26.60 -56.96 -9.10
CA SER A 781 25.83 -57.84 -9.98
C SER A 781 26.16 -57.67 -11.46
N VAL A 782 26.23 -56.43 -11.94
CA VAL A 782 26.38 -56.11 -13.39
C VAL A 782 27.85 -55.91 -13.77
N GLY A 783 28.69 -55.39 -12.86
CA GLY A 783 30.08 -55.05 -13.07
C GLY A 783 30.35 -53.55 -12.82
N ASP A 784 31.63 -53.24 -12.52
CA ASP A 784 32.01 -51.85 -12.23
C ASP A 784 32.24 -51.05 -13.53
N TYR A 785 31.12 -50.68 -14.15
CA TYR A 785 31.09 -49.82 -15.35
C TYR A 785 30.49 -48.49 -15.05
N LYS A 786 31.05 -47.44 -15.69
CA LYS A 786 30.51 -46.06 -15.55
C LYS A 786 29.01 -45.95 -15.87
N TYR A 787 28.53 -46.69 -16.85
CA TYR A 787 27.09 -46.65 -17.19
C TYR A 787 26.21 -47.25 -16.09
N VAL A 788 26.74 -48.19 -15.27
CA VAL A 788 25.99 -48.76 -14.14
C VAL A 788 25.76 -47.68 -13.06
N THR A 789 26.79 -46.95 -12.66
CA THR A 789 26.68 -45.83 -11.75
C THR A 789 25.67 -44.82 -12.27
N GLN A 790 25.78 -44.41 -13.54
CA GLN A 790 24.86 -43.46 -14.15
C GLN A 790 23.43 -43.99 -14.28
N GLY A 791 23.28 -45.32 -14.46
CA GLY A 791 21.97 -45.95 -14.48
C GLY A 791 21.27 -45.96 -13.11
N CYS A 792 22.04 -46.23 -12.04
CA CYS A 792 21.58 -46.13 -10.67
C CYS A 792 21.18 -44.67 -10.30
N GLU A 793 22.04 -43.70 -10.68
CA GLU A 793 21.70 -42.27 -10.50
C GLU A 793 20.39 -41.90 -11.22
N GLN A 794 20.16 -42.43 -12.43
CA GLN A 794 18.90 -42.19 -13.15
C GLN A 794 17.70 -42.87 -12.47
N ALA A 795 17.86 -44.08 -11.92
CA ALA A 795 16.83 -44.72 -11.13
C ALA A 795 16.48 -43.91 -9.89
N MET A 796 17.48 -43.45 -9.14
CA MET A 796 17.25 -42.59 -7.95
C MET A 796 16.64 -41.25 -8.30
N ARG A 797 16.98 -40.63 -9.42
CA ARG A 797 16.28 -39.42 -9.91
C ARG A 797 14.81 -39.70 -10.24
N GLN A 798 14.49 -40.89 -10.72
CA GLN A 798 13.08 -41.27 -10.94
C GLN A 798 12.37 -41.52 -9.60
N MET A 799 13.00 -42.13 -8.61
CA MET A 799 12.45 -42.27 -7.25
C MET A 799 12.15 -40.90 -6.65
N ALA A 800 13.12 -39.98 -6.66
CA ALA A 800 12.94 -38.61 -6.18
C ALA A 800 11.83 -37.85 -6.94
N ARG A 801 11.76 -38.07 -8.26
CA ARG A 801 10.71 -37.47 -9.10
C ARG A 801 9.31 -37.95 -8.72
N VAL A 802 9.17 -39.25 -8.43
CA VAL A 802 7.90 -39.84 -7.99
C VAL A 802 7.52 -39.30 -6.60
N ARG A 803 8.50 -39.25 -5.68
CA ARG A 803 8.27 -38.64 -4.35
C ARG A 803 7.79 -37.20 -4.43
N GLY A 804 8.35 -36.40 -5.33
CA GLY A 804 7.95 -34.99 -5.50
C GLY A 804 6.64 -34.75 -6.26
N ARG A 805 5.92 -35.81 -6.68
CA ARG A 805 4.69 -35.67 -7.51
C ARG A 805 3.50 -36.48 -7.03
N ALA A 806 3.68 -37.27 -5.96
CA ALA A 806 2.67 -38.15 -5.42
C ALA A 806 2.68 -38.11 -3.89
N PHE A 807 1.55 -38.47 -3.30
CA PHE A 807 1.42 -38.72 -1.88
C PHE A 807 1.42 -40.23 -1.59
N PHE A 808 1.89 -40.59 -0.42
CA PHE A 808 2.01 -41.95 0.05
C PHE A 808 1.24 -42.15 1.35
N GLU A 809 1.14 -43.41 1.81
CA GLU A 809 0.41 -43.76 3.04
C GLU A 809 0.87 -42.88 4.23
N ASP A 810 2.19 -42.77 4.41
CA ASP A 810 2.82 -42.00 5.50
C ASP A 810 2.45 -40.53 5.46
N ASP A 811 2.29 -39.93 4.27
CA ASP A 811 1.94 -38.50 4.11
C ASP A 811 0.50 -38.22 4.63
N LEU A 812 -0.44 -39.14 4.29
CA LEU A 812 -1.81 -38.98 4.71
C LEU A 812 -1.97 -39.25 6.20
N ASP A 813 -1.23 -40.23 6.75
CA ASP A 813 -1.21 -40.50 8.19
C ASP A 813 -0.63 -39.33 8.99
N ALA A 814 0.47 -38.76 8.51
CA ALA A 814 1.06 -37.57 9.11
C ALA A 814 0.12 -36.36 9.02
N PHE A 815 -0.63 -36.24 7.92
CA PHE A 815 -1.59 -35.14 7.74
C PHE A 815 -2.79 -35.29 8.69
N GLU A 816 -3.28 -36.49 8.94
CA GLU A 816 -4.34 -36.72 9.94
C GLU A 816 -3.88 -36.22 11.32
N ALA A 817 -2.68 -36.65 11.76
CA ALA A 817 -2.12 -36.20 13.03
C ALA A 817 -1.91 -34.67 13.10
N PHE A 818 -1.50 -34.08 11.99
CA PHE A 818 -1.33 -32.63 11.86
C PHE A 818 -2.66 -31.88 11.98
N VAL A 819 -3.73 -32.37 11.37
CA VAL A 819 -5.07 -31.76 11.48
C VAL A 819 -5.58 -31.79 12.92
N ASP A 820 -5.44 -32.96 13.61
CA ASP A 820 -5.83 -33.09 15.01
C ASP A 820 -5.12 -32.08 15.88
N GLU A 821 -3.79 -31.93 15.72
CA GLU A 821 -2.98 -30.97 16.47
C GLU A 821 -3.43 -29.51 16.20
N ARG A 822 -3.71 -29.17 14.93
CA ARG A 822 -4.16 -27.81 14.56
C ARG A 822 -5.57 -27.52 15.08
N LEU A 823 -6.47 -28.49 15.12
CA LEU A 823 -7.80 -28.35 15.71
C LEU A 823 -7.74 -28.13 17.21
N ASP A 824 -6.90 -28.91 17.89
CA ASP A 824 -6.67 -28.74 19.33
C ASP A 824 -6.13 -27.34 19.66
N GLU A 825 -5.12 -26.90 18.90
CA GLU A 825 -4.52 -25.56 19.06
C GLU A 825 -5.54 -24.44 18.79
N LEU A 826 -6.32 -24.56 17.70
CA LEU A 826 -7.38 -23.62 17.35
C LEU A 826 -8.42 -23.51 18.47
N ASN A 827 -8.84 -24.63 19.05
CA ASN A 827 -9.81 -24.66 20.13
C ASN A 827 -9.27 -24.06 21.42
N GLN A 828 -7.98 -24.25 21.73
CA GLN A 828 -7.32 -23.60 22.87
C GLN A 828 -7.27 -22.07 22.69
N ARG A 829 -6.95 -21.58 21.49
CA ARG A 829 -6.96 -20.15 21.18
C ARG A 829 -8.36 -19.56 21.24
N ARG A 830 -9.36 -20.26 20.75
CA ARG A 830 -10.78 -19.85 20.85
C ARG A 830 -11.29 -19.82 22.27
N ALA A 831 -10.79 -20.70 23.12
CA ALA A 831 -11.09 -20.69 24.56
C ALA A 831 -10.37 -19.58 25.34
N GLY A 832 -9.54 -18.79 24.66
CA GLY A 832 -8.77 -17.69 25.27
C GLY A 832 -7.56 -18.14 26.09
N MET A 833 -7.13 -19.40 25.95
CA MET A 833 -5.93 -19.92 26.62
C MET A 833 -4.65 -19.40 25.97
N GLU A 834 -4.69 -19.17 24.68
CA GLU A 834 -3.59 -18.65 23.86
C GLU A 834 -4.08 -17.51 22.97
N ARG A 835 -3.14 -16.67 22.51
CA ARG A 835 -3.42 -15.63 21.54
C ARG A 835 -3.36 -16.20 20.12
N PHE A 836 -4.01 -15.52 19.17
CA PHE A 836 -3.84 -15.76 17.75
C PHE A 836 -2.61 -14.96 17.26
N PRO A 837 -1.45 -15.58 17.03
CA PRO A 837 -0.25 -14.88 16.58
C PRO A 837 -0.40 -14.47 15.10
N VAL A 838 0.40 -13.49 14.68
CA VAL A 838 0.55 -13.09 13.28
C VAL A 838 1.34 -14.15 12.52
N ASP A 839 2.48 -14.55 13.11
CA ASP A 839 3.35 -15.55 12.53
C ASP A 839 2.77 -16.96 12.76
N GLY A 840 2.49 -17.64 11.68
CA GLY A 840 2.10 -19.04 11.66
C GLY A 840 3.29 -19.95 11.38
N LEU A 841 3.01 -21.16 10.89
CA LEU A 841 4.04 -22.11 10.45
C LEU A 841 4.42 -21.92 8.97
N GLY A 842 3.63 -21.15 8.21
CA GLY A 842 3.89 -20.81 6.82
C GLY A 842 4.83 -19.61 6.65
N GLY A 843 4.84 -19.06 5.44
CA GLY A 843 5.62 -17.87 5.09
C GLY A 843 4.96 -16.55 5.48
N GLU A 844 5.03 -15.57 4.60
CA GLU A 844 4.46 -14.24 4.87
C GLU A 844 2.93 -14.25 5.06
N PRO A 845 2.42 -13.58 6.11
CA PRO A 845 0.99 -13.46 6.34
C PRO A 845 0.26 -12.79 5.17
N ASN A 846 -0.94 -13.25 4.87
CA ASN A 846 -1.80 -12.65 3.85
C ASN A 846 -3.04 -11.99 4.49
N TYR A 847 -2.96 -10.72 4.77
CA TYR A 847 -3.97 -9.94 5.49
C TYR A 847 -5.13 -9.45 4.58
N ARG A 848 -5.69 -10.27 3.75
CA ARG A 848 -6.70 -9.86 2.75
C ARG A 848 -8.06 -9.44 3.31
N TYR A 849 -8.38 -9.78 4.56
CA TYR A 849 -9.70 -9.52 5.15
C TYR A 849 -9.79 -8.24 5.95
N VAL A 850 -8.69 -7.59 6.24
CA VAL A 850 -8.66 -6.41 7.10
C VAL A 850 -7.96 -5.26 6.39
N ASP A 851 -8.73 -4.26 5.96
CA ASP A 851 -8.18 -2.95 5.61
C ASP A 851 -7.67 -2.26 6.89
N ASN A 852 -6.63 -1.45 6.79
CA ASN A 852 -5.97 -0.82 7.94
C ASN A 852 -5.47 -1.84 8.99
N ARG A 853 -5.08 -3.02 8.55
CA ARG A 853 -4.54 -4.10 9.40
C ARG A 853 -3.40 -3.64 10.30
N ASP A 854 -2.60 -2.69 9.86
CA ASP A 854 -1.48 -2.12 10.61
C ASP A 854 -1.96 -1.51 11.93
N LEU A 855 -3.10 -0.80 11.92
CA LEU A 855 -3.73 -0.26 13.14
C LEU A 855 -4.24 -1.36 14.08
N LEU A 856 -4.59 -2.53 13.54
CA LEU A 856 -5.10 -3.67 14.31
C LEU A 856 -3.97 -4.58 14.80
N LEU A 857 -2.84 -4.57 14.12
CA LEU A 857 -1.68 -5.42 14.39
C LEU A 857 -0.57 -4.69 15.14
N GLU A 858 -0.57 -3.36 15.13
CA GLU A 858 0.33 -2.57 15.98
C GLU A 858 0.06 -2.95 17.43
N GLY A 859 0.97 -3.67 18.01
CA GLY A 859 0.87 -4.00 19.39
C GLY A 859 1.20 -5.43 19.80
N ASP A 860 1.89 -6.19 19.02
CA ASP A 860 2.49 -7.47 19.44
C ASP A 860 3.97 -7.37 19.75
#